data_f6e8b5a70cc37f7af6436cc568ebc51f
#
_entry.id   f6e8b5a70cc37f7af6436cc568ebc51f
#
_cell.length_a   1.000
_cell.length_b   1.000
_cell.length_c   1.000
_cell.angle_alpha   90.00
_cell.angle_beta   90.00
_cell.angle_gamma   90.00
#
_symmetry.space_group_name_H-M   'P 1'
#
loop_
_entity.id
_entity.type
_entity.pdbx_description
1 polymer ?
#
loop_
_entity_poly.entity_id
_entity_poly.type
_entity_poly.pdbx_seq_one_letter_code
_entity_poly.pdbx_strand_id
1 'polypeptide(L)'
;MISVYMVFGQKARKWVPLEPGVSLALAEERAARISELEYDLFFNLPDSAHLPVPAEVALRFQLSQRTPLQLDFRVEPDHLKSVRVQGESVPAEFREGHILIPAKYLRKGSNEIAVEFTAGNLSLNRNEDYLYTLLVPDRASTVFPCFDQPDLKARYRLELEIPSGWEASANGALEEERAVNGRKRLRFRETKPFSTYVFAFAAGQFQKRTQSRAGREMTMYYRETDEQKAARNADTIFDLHAQAIAWLEEYTLIPFPFDKLDFVLLPGFQYGGMEHIGNIFYREGSLILDETATENQKLGRARLIAHETAHMWFGDMVTMKWFNDVWLKEVFANFFAAKAVNPSFPGINHDLSFLLAHQPTAYSEDRSGGSHPIQQPLENLRDAGSLYGGIIYQKAPVVMRQLEALMGEEAFRKGMQEYLKTFAYDNATWDDLVGILDAYSAEDLQGWSRVWVKEPGMPEIRTEWQAGSDGRLEKLALVQEKKAPSGAYWVQSTVVALAYPDTIVRIPVRLESEVTEVVPAKGLSRPLAVLSNASSMSYGYFKLDSISLAYGLRQFASIGDPLLRGAAWLALYEELVRGRAAPDDFLKSVIDALPRETEPLNRQNLLGYLGTVCWHYLEPAQRAKIAPKIESLLWDLLTNAQDMSGKAVFFSTLANLSITAESVNRLKAVWDGSVPVPGLPLSEAQKISLASELAIRLPEEADAILSRQLERTQNPDRRKRLEFIRPALSPDPAVRDAFFESLKNPANRATEPWVVDGAGYLNHPLRAEAALKYIRPSLELLEEIQRTGDIFFLRQFITAVLSGHRSREAAEMVREFLRNYPGFPYRLRNKVLMAADLLLKKQRSDEVTR
;
A
#
# COMPACT_ATOMS: atom_id res chain seq x y z
N MET A 1 0.77 -59.92 -25.39
CA MET A 1 0.69 -59.38 -24.01
C MET A 1 2.09 -59.34 -23.44
N ILE A 2 2.82 -58.26 -23.60
CA ILE A 2 4.09 -58.02 -22.92
C ILE A 2 3.94 -56.69 -22.20
N SER A 3 3.89 -56.78 -20.88
CA SER A 3 3.76 -55.64 -19.97
C SER A 3 5.15 -55.00 -19.84
N VAL A 4 5.30 -53.79 -20.38
CA VAL A 4 6.52 -53.01 -20.20
C VAL A 4 6.35 -52.18 -18.92
N TYR A 5 7.02 -52.59 -17.85
CA TYR A 5 7.25 -51.75 -16.67
C TYR A 5 8.22 -50.64 -17.07
N MET A 6 7.71 -49.39 -17.22
CA MET A 6 8.58 -48.23 -17.24
C MET A 6 9.08 -47.93 -15.81
N VAL A 7 10.35 -48.25 -15.58
CA VAL A 7 11.11 -47.77 -14.40
C VAL A 7 11.36 -46.29 -14.64
N PHE A 8 10.74 -45.41 -13.83
CA PHE A 8 11.10 -43.99 -13.75
C PHE A 8 12.51 -43.88 -13.20
N GLY A 9 13.49 -43.74 -14.11
CA GLY A 9 14.85 -43.37 -13.73
C GLY A 9 14.84 -41.96 -13.07
N GLN A 10 15.40 -41.87 -11.88
CA GLN A 10 15.76 -40.59 -11.27
C GLN A 10 16.69 -39.84 -12.23
N LYS A 11 16.16 -38.81 -12.91
CA LYS A 11 17.00 -37.85 -13.64
C LYS A 11 17.97 -37.24 -12.62
N ALA A 12 19.28 -37.39 -12.86
CA ALA A 12 20.31 -36.63 -12.16
C ALA A 12 19.88 -35.16 -12.18
N ARG A 13 19.57 -34.58 -11.00
CA ARG A 13 19.17 -33.15 -10.89
C ARG A 13 20.35 -32.34 -11.46
N LYS A 14 20.10 -31.60 -12.56
CA LYS A 14 21.06 -30.64 -13.13
C LYS A 14 21.32 -29.59 -12.06
N TRP A 15 22.58 -29.21 -11.92
CA TRP A 15 22.99 -28.08 -11.07
C TRP A 15 22.23 -26.82 -11.52
N VAL A 16 21.64 -26.10 -10.55
CA VAL A 16 20.91 -24.86 -10.84
C VAL A 16 21.92 -23.80 -11.30
N PRO A 17 21.73 -23.17 -12.47
CA PRO A 17 22.63 -22.16 -12.96
C PRO A 17 22.80 -21.02 -11.94
N LEU A 18 24.03 -20.52 -11.81
CA LEU A 18 24.31 -19.34 -11.01
C LEU A 18 23.82 -18.10 -11.76
N GLU A 19 22.93 -17.35 -11.12
CA GLU A 19 22.39 -16.09 -11.62
C GLU A 19 22.14 -15.10 -10.46
N PRO A 20 22.10 -13.78 -10.71
CA PRO A 20 21.78 -12.81 -9.68
C PRO A 20 20.39 -13.02 -9.07
N GLY A 21 20.28 -12.92 -7.73
CA GLY A 21 19.03 -13.14 -6.99
C GLY A 21 18.73 -14.63 -6.80
N VAL A 22 17.55 -14.93 -6.26
CA VAL A 22 17.11 -16.31 -6.00
C VAL A 22 16.06 -16.70 -7.04
N SER A 23 16.41 -17.62 -7.95
CA SER A 23 15.45 -18.17 -8.88
C SER A 23 14.52 -19.19 -8.19
N LEU A 24 13.32 -19.40 -8.75
CA LEU A 24 12.38 -20.41 -8.26
C LEU A 24 13.04 -21.80 -8.21
N ALA A 25 13.81 -22.16 -9.25
CA ALA A 25 14.54 -23.42 -9.29
C ALA A 25 15.58 -23.57 -8.17
N LEU A 26 16.29 -22.49 -7.81
CA LEU A 26 17.23 -22.48 -6.69
C LEU A 26 16.50 -22.61 -5.35
N ALA A 27 15.39 -21.89 -5.18
CA ALA A 27 14.57 -21.95 -3.98
C ALA A 27 14.02 -23.38 -3.75
N GLU A 28 13.45 -24.00 -4.78
CA GLU A 28 12.95 -25.39 -4.72
C GLU A 28 14.06 -26.40 -4.41
N GLU A 29 15.24 -26.20 -4.98
CA GLU A 29 16.40 -27.07 -4.73
C GLU A 29 16.86 -26.98 -3.28
N ARG A 30 16.95 -25.77 -2.70
CA ARG A 30 17.32 -25.51 -1.31
C ARG A 30 16.26 -26.06 -0.34
N ALA A 31 14.98 -25.75 -0.55
CA ALA A 31 13.87 -26.20 0.29
C ALA A 31 13.78 -27.74 0.36
N ALA A 32 14.14 -28.43 -0.73
CA ALA A 32 14.14 -29.91 -0.75
C ALA A 32 15.26 -30.56 0.08
N ARG A 33 16.26 -29.80 0.52
CA ARG A 33 17.45 -30.38 1.19
C ARG A 33 17.91 -29.69 2.48
N ILE A 34 17.48 -28.46 2.74
CA ILE A 34 17.80 -27.71 3.94
C ILE A 34 16.65 -27.78 4.93
N SER A 35 16.92 -28.03 6.19
CA SER A 35 15.94 -28.01 7.29
C SER A 35 16.60 -27.59 8.59
N GLU A 36 15.77 -27.29 9.61
CA GLU A 36 16.20 -26.91 10.96
C GLU A 36 17.20 -25.73 10.94
N LEU A 37 16.83 -24.66 10.23
CA LEU A 37 17.69 -23.50 10.02
C LEU A 37 17.65 -22.55 11.21
N GLU A 38 18.85 -22.15 11.66
CA GLU A 38 19.07 -21.18 12.74
C GLU A 38 20.10 -20.14 12.31
N TYR A 39 19.90 -18.88 12.72
CA TYR A 39 20.84 -17.79 12.57
C TYR A 39 21.21 -17.21 13.92
N ASP A 40 22.52 -17.15 14.24
CA ASP A 40 23.06 -16.32 15.30
C ASP A 40 23.74 -15.11 14.67
N LEU A 41 23.21 -13.90 14.90
CA LEU A 41 23.62 -12.66 14.28
C LEU A 41 24.20 -11.70 15.32
N PHE A 42 25.30 -11.04 14.97
CA PHE A 42 25.89 -9.94 15.73
C PHE A 42 26.11 -8.74 14.82
N PHE A 43 25.70 -7.54 15.26
CA PHE A 43 26.01 -6.28 14.58
C PHE A 43 26.62 -5.27 15.55
N ASN A 44 27.74 -4.67 15.17
CA ASN A 44 28.33 -3.54 15.87
C ASN A 44 27.93 -2.24 15.19
N LEU A 45 26.91 -1.55 15.74
CA LEU A 45 26.30 -0.37 15.14
C LEU A 45 27.07 0.89 15.54
N PRO A 46 27.77 1.57 14.62
CA PRO A 46 28.50 2.80 14.95
C PRO A 46 27.56 3.98 15.23
N ASP A 47 28.10 5.02 15.84
CA ASP A 47 27.42 6.27 16.14
C ASP A 47 27.31 7.24 14.95
N SER A 48 27.87 6.89 13.80
CA SER A 48 27.80 7.67 12.57
C SER A 48 27.26 6.81 11.42
N ALA A 49 26.34 7.38 10.64
CA ALA A 49 25.79 6.75 9.45
C ALA A 49 26.83 6.48 8.35
N HIS A 50 27.98 7.14 8.37
CA HIS A 50 29.04 7.01 7.37
C HIS A 50 30.05 5.89 7.67
N LEU A 51 30.09 5.40 8.90
CA LEU A 51 31.01 4.33 9.29
C LEU A 51 30.45 2.95 8.89
N PRO A 52 31.32 1.98 8.50
CA PRO A 52 30.87 0.63 8.20
C PRO A 52 30.26 -0.04 9.46
N VAL A 53 29.40 -1.02 9.24
CA VAL A 53 28.79 -1.86 10.29
C VAL A 53 29.43 -3.24 10.24
N PRO A 54 30.47 -3.52 11.09
CA PRO A 54 31.01 -4.86 11.22
C PRO A 54 29.96 -5.81 11.80
N ALA A 55 29.90 -7.02 11.26
CA ALA A 55 28.91 -7.99 11.65
C ALA A 55 29.40 -9.42 11.48
N GLU A 56 28.74 -10.34 12.19
CA GLU A 56 28.99 -11.77 12.13
C GLU A 56 27.66 -12.51 12.04
N VAL A 57 27.65 -13.62 11.31
CA VAL A 57 26.53 -14.57 11.31
C VAL A 57 27.04 -16.02 11.41
N ALA A 58 26.41 -16.82 12.25
CA ALA A 58 26.56 -18.26 12.24
C ALA A 58 25.23 -18.90 11.84
N LEU A 59 25.28 -19.69 10.76
CA LEU A 59 24.14 -20.47 10.27
C LEU A 59 24.29 -21.92 10.69
N ARG A 60 23.27 -22.51 11.35
CA ARG A 60 23.19 -23.94 11.64
C ARG A 60 21.99 -24.52 10.92
N PHE A 61 22.19 -25.69 10.30
CA PHE A 61 21.13 -26.34 9.51
C PHE A 61 21.43 -27.81 9.26
N GLN A 62 20.39 -28.57 8.86
CA GLN A 62 20.52 -29.95 8.41
C GLN A 62 20.55 -30.00 6.87
N LEU A 63 21.45 -30.85 6.30
CA LEU A 63 21.47 -31.15 4.88
C LEU A 63 21.07 -32.61 4.64
N SER A 64 20.08 -32.84 3.78
CA SER A 64 19.70 -34.19 3.36
C SER A 64 20.72 -34.86 2.43
N GLN A 65 21.52 -34.05 1.68
CA GLN A 65 22.52 -34.50 0.73
C GLN A 65 23.77 -33.59 0.75
N ARG A 66 24.95 -34.19 0.55
CA ARG A 66 26.23 -33.47 0.45
C ARG A 66 26.42 -32.93 -0.99
N THR A 67 25.98 -31.71 -1.25
CA THR A 67 26.10 -31.01 -2.53
C THR A 67 26.66 -29.60 -2.29
N PRO A 68 27.20 -28.91 -3.30
CA PRO A 68 27.58 -27.51 -3.15
C PRO A 68 26.42 -26.64 -2.70
N LEU A 69 26.69 -25.54 -2.02
CA LEU A 69 25.71 -24.63 -1.47
C LEU A 69 25.97 -23.21 -1.96
N GLN A 70 24.92 -22.51 -2.32
CA GLN A 70 24.90 -21.08 -2.61
C GLN A 70 24.28 -20.36 -1.41
N LEU A 71 24.98 -19.42 -0.78
CA LEU A 71 24.49 -18.57 0.29
C LEU A 71 24.39 -17.15 -0.27
N ASP A 72 23.23 -16.50 -0.11
CA ASP A 72 22.97 -15.22 -0.72
C ASP A 72 23.61 -14.10 0.10
N PHE A 73 24.35 -13.21 -0.59
CA PHE A 73 24.91 -11.99 0.00
C PHE A 73 25.12 -10.96 -1.10
N ARG A 74 24.15 -10.08 -1.33
CA ARG A 74 24.12 -9.14 -2.47
C ARG A 74 24.74 -7.80 -2.12
N VAL A 75 26.05 -7.80 -1.95
CA VAL A 75 26.89 -6.63 -1.64
C VAL A 75 28.13 -6.65 -2.51
N GLU A 76 28.97 -5.62 -2.41
CA GLU A 76 30.29 -5.63 -3.06
C GLU A 76 31.23 -6.68 -2.41
N PRO A 77 32.12 -7.30 -3.18
CA PRO A 77 32.95 -8.41 -2.71
C PRO A 77 33.82 -8.09 -1.47
N ASP A 78 34.21 -6.85 -1.28
CA ASP A 78 35.04 -6.40 -0.13
C ASP A 78 34.27 -6.39 1.20
N HIS A 79 32.92 -6.53 1.16
CA HIS A 79 32.11 -6.71 2.35
C HIS A 79 32.31 -8.10 2.99
N LEU A 80 32.64 -9.14 2.23
CA LEU A 80 32.95 -10.47 2.74
C LEU A 80 34.34 -10.51 3.34
N LYS A 81 34.48 -10.81 4.63
CA LYS A 81 35.78 -10.82 5.33
C LYS A 81 36.36 -12.23 5.49
N SER A 82 35.56 -13.15 6.02
CA SER A 82 35.97 -14.54 6.19
C SER A 82 34.78 -15.50 6.16
N VAL A 83 35.05 -16.75 5.74
CA VAL A 83 34.04 -17.83 5.79
C VAL A 83 34.69 -19.02 6.48
N ARG A 84 34.02 -19.56 7.48
CA ARG A 84 34.41 -20.82 8.17
C ARG A 84 33.24 -21.82 8.03
N VAL A 85 33.60 -23.06 7.73
CA VAL A 85 32.66 -24.17 7.66
C VAL A 85 33.13 -25.24 8.64
N GLN A 86 32.26 -25.62 9.58
CA GLN A 86 32.61 -26.56 10.68
C GLN A 86 33.86 -26.11 11.50
N GLY A 87 34.02 -24.79 11.67
CA GLY A 87 35.18 -24.19 12.36
C GLY A 87 36.45 -23.99 11.48
N GLU A 88 36.51 -24.62 10.32
CA GLU A 88 37.66 -24.51 9.41
C GLU A 88 37.50 -23.34 8.42
N SER A 89 38.54 -22.54 8.21
CA SER A 89 38.57 -21.47 7.23
C SER A 89 38.49 -22.05 5.81
N VAL A 90 37.57 -21.52 5.01
CA VAL A 90 37.27 -22.00 3.65
C VAL A 90 37.49 -20.88 2.62
N PRO A 91 38.24 -21.13 1.54
CA PRO A 91 38.27 -20.22 0.42
C PRO A 91 36.90 -20.28 -0.28
N ALA A 92 36.07 -19.29 -0.01
CA ALA A 92 34.76 -19.19 -0.63
C ALA A 92 34.86 -18.29 -1.88
N GLU A 93 34.30 -18.77 -2.99
CA GLU A 93 34.12 -17.96 -4.19
C GLU A 93 32.90 -17.06 -3.98
N PHE A 94 33.04 -15.75 -4.25
CA PHE A 94 31.95 -14.79 -4.23
C PHE A 94 31.63 -14.37 -5.66
N ARG A 95 30.41 -14.69 -6.14
CA ARG A 95 30.02 -14.42 -7.53
C ARG A 95 28.49 -14.26 -7.64
N GLU A 96 28.04 -13.29 -8.45
CA GLU A 96 26.63 -13.00 -8.73
C GLU A 96 25.76 -12.75 -7.49
N GLY A 97 26.39 -12.22 -6.41
CA GLY A 97 25.70 -11.98 -5.13
C GLY A 97 25.52 -13.24 -4.26
N HIS A 98 26.34 -14.28 -4.53
CA HIS A 98 26.35 -15.53 -3.75
C HIS A 98 27.75 -15.88 -3.26
N ILE A 99 27.80 -16.44 -2.05
CA ILE A 99 28.96 -17.12 -1.48
C ILE A 99 28.83 -18.61 -1.82
N LEU A 100 29.78 -19.14 -2.60
CA LEU A 100 29.74 -20.52 -3.05
C LEU A 100 30.52 -21.42 -2.11
N ILE A 101 29.86 -22.37 -1.46
CA ILE A 101 30.46 -23.33 -0.54
C ILE A 101 30.61 -24.69 -1.24
N PRO A 102 31.84 -25.16 -1.52
CA PRO A 102 32.07 -26.45 -2.15
C PRO A 102 31.61 -27.63 -1.30
N ALA A 103 31.04 -28.67 -1.91
CA ALA A 103 30.53 -29.86 -1.23
C ALA A 103 31.58 -30.56 -0.33
N LYS A 104 32.87 -30.44 -0.62
CA LYS A 104 33.93 -31.09 0.18
C LYS A 104 33.97 -30.60 1.65
N TYR A 105 33.51 -29.37 1.92
CA TYR A 105 33.47 -28.81 3.28
C TYR A 105 32.13 -29.08 3.98
N LEU A 106 31.10 -29.52 3.26
CA LEU A 106 29.78 -29.85 3.77
C LEU A 106 29.63 -31.34 4.07
N ARG A 107 28.66 -31.69 4.91
CA ARG A 107 28.31 -33.08 5.21
C ARG A 107 26.81 -33.30 5.15
N LYS A 108 26.38 -34.54 4.97
CA LYS A 108 24.99 -34.92 5.21
C LYS A 108 24.72 -34.82 6.72
N GLY A 109 23.60 -34.25 7.13
CA GLY A 109 23.25 -33.97 8.52
C GLY A 109 23.62 -32.55 8.93
N SER A 110 24.00 -32.34 10.17
CA SER A 110 24.26 -31.02 10.77
C SER A 110 25.46 -30.31 10.15
N ASN A 111 25.28 -29.05 9.78
CA ASN A 111 26.31 -28.15 9.26
C ASN A 111 26.29 -26.82 10.01
N GLU A 112 27.47 -26.20 10.14
CA GLU A 112 27.62 -24.82 10.61
C GLU A 112 28.49 -24.03 9.64
N ILE A 113 28.04 -22.84 9.27
CA ILE A 113 28.76 -21.86 8.47
C ILE A 113 28.82 -20.56 9.27
N ALA A 114 30.02 -20.06 9.52
CA ALA A 114 30.23 -18.75 10.15
C ALA A 114 30.85 -17.78 9.13
N VAL A 115 30.29 -16.58 9.05
CA VAL A 115 30.75 -15.52 8.13
C VAL A 115 30.98 -14.24 8.91
N GLU A 116 32.17 -13.66 8.76
CA GLU A 116 32.50 -12.29 9.18
C GLU A 116 32.32 -11.38 7.97
N PHE A 117 31.61 -10.26 8.15
CA PHE A 117 31.27 -9.38 7.05
C PHE A 117 31.08 -7.92 7.48
N THR A 118 31.00 -7.02 6.52
CA THR A 118 30.46 -5.67 6.70
C THR A 118 29.02 -5.67 6.18
N ALA A 119 28.07 -5.25 6.97
CA ALA A 119 26.66 -5.20 6.55
C ALA A 119 26.49 -4.22 5.38
N GLY A 120 25.64 -4.58 4.41
CA GLY A 120 25.27 -3.70 3.32
C GLY A 120 24.28 -2.62 3.76
N ASN A 121 24.23 -1.53 3.00
CA ASN A 121 23.42 -0.37 3.35
C ASN A 121 22.11 -0.24 2.54
N LEU A 122 21.86 -1.10 1.55
CA LEU A 122 20.67 -0.95 0.69
C LEU A 122 19.36 -1.08 1.46
N SER A 123 19.32 -1.97 2.45
CA SER A 123 18.12 -2.25 3.26
C SER A 123 18.36 -2.11 4.77
N LEU A 124 19.52 -1.60 5.15
CA LEU A 124 19.82 -1.06 6.45
C LEU A 124 19.70 0.46 6.35
N ASN A 125 18.50 0.96 6.65
CA ASN A 125 18.16 2.37 6.50
C ASN A 125 18.83 3.19 7.61
N ARG A 126 19.87 3.92 7.27
CA ARG A 126 20.73 4.63 8.22
C ARG A 126 20.48 6.12 8.18
N ASN A 127 20.13 6.68 9.32
CA ASN A 127 20.08 8.11 9.58
C ASN A 127 21.15 8.48 10.61
N GLU A 128 21.34 9.76 10.88
CA GLU A 128 22.34 10.21 11.87
C GLU A 128 22.03 9.73 13.29
N ASP A 129 20.76 9.72 13.67
CA ASP A 129 20.30 9.48 15.02
C ASP A 129 19.62 8.12 15.22
N TYR A 130 19.37 7.38 14.15
CA TYR A 130 18.71 6.06 14.19
C TYR A 130 18.94 5.27 12.90
N LEU A 131 18.71 3.99 12.99
CA LEU A 131 18.71 3.07 11.84
C LEU A 131 17.66 1.97 12.04
N TYR A 132 17.28 1.33 10.96
CA TYR A 132 16.36 0.18 10.97
C TYR A 132 16.55 -0.69 9.72
N THR A 133 16.25 -1.97 9.85
CA THR A 133 16.21 -2.90 8.71
C THR A 133 14.85 -2.85 8.02
N LEU A 134 14.82 -3.01 6.68
CA LEU A 134 13.61 -3.18 5.89
C LEU A 134 13.92 -4.14 4.75
N LEU A 135 13.62 -5.43 4.96
CA LEU A 135 14.19 -6.53 4.17
C LEU A 135 13.21 -7.14 3.15
N VAL A 136 11.97 -6.68 3.12
CA VAL A 136 10.97 -7.12 2.13
C VAL A 136 11.32 -6.61 0.72
N PRO A 137 11.17 -7.39 -0.34
CA PRO A 137 10.70 -8.79 -0.38
C PRO A 137 11.83 -9.82 -0.26
N ASP A 138 13.05 -9.52 -0.73
CA ASP A 138 14.20 -10.42 -0.89
C ASP A 138 15.51 -9.71 -0.55
N ARG A 139 15.49 -8.81 0.44
CA ARG A 139 16.59 -7.88 0.73
C ARG A 139 17.39 -8.21 1.98
N ALA A 140 17.13 -9.33 2.66
CA ALA A 140 17.95 -9.73 3.79
C ALA A 140 19.40 -9.96 3.36
N SER A 141 19.60 -10.55 2.20
CA SER A 141 20.91 -10.77 1.59
C SER A 141 21.68 -9.49 1.22
N THR A 142 21.05 -8.33 1.24
CA THR A 142 21.71 -7.02 1.09
C THR A 142 22.25 -6.47 2.42
N VAL A 143 21.93 -7.12 3.54
CA VAL A 143 22.39 -6.74 4.88
C VAL A 143 23.30 -7.80 5.49
N PHE A 144 22.93 -9.10 5.40
CA PHE A 144 23.71 -10.21 5.96
C PHE A 144 23.62 -11.47 5.09
N PRO A 145 24.62 -12.35 5.12
CA PRO A 145 24.59 -13.64 4.43
C PRO A 145 23.46 -14.54 4.93
N CYS A 146 22.60 -15.01 4.01
CA CYS A 146 21.44 -15.84 4.37
C CYS A 146 20.95 -16.70 3.19
N PHE A 147 19.93 -17.53 3.42
CA PHE A 147 19.09 -18.12 2.38
C PHE A 147 17.84 -17.24 2.24
N ASP A 148 17.88 -16.32 1.27
CA ASP A 148 16.89 -15.24 1.17
C ASP A 148 15.67 -15.67 0.38
N GLN A 149 14.89 -16.58 0.95
CA GLN A 149 13.65 -17.11 0.35
C GLN A 149 12.58 -17.37 1.43
N PRO A 150 11.28 -17.23 1.11
CA PRO A 150 10.22 -17.26 2.13
C PRO A 150 9.98 -18.65 2.73
N ASP A 151 10.26 -19.72 2.01
CA ASP A 151 10.00 -21.11 2.41
C ASP A 151 11.17 -21.79 3.13
N LEU A 152 12.20 -21.03 3.51
CA LEU A 152 13.24 -21.45 4.44
C LEU A 152 13.13 -20.63 5.74
N LYS A 153 12.12 -20.95 6.56
CA LYS A 153 11.95 -20.34 7.88
C LYS A 153 13.07 -20.74 8.82
N ALA A 154 13.54 -19.78 9.61
CA ALA A 154 14.63 -19.96 10.55
C ALA A 154 14.32 -19.38 11.93
N ARG A 155 15.01 -19.87 12.96
CA ARG A 155 15.08 -19.26 14.29
C ARG A 155 16.22 -18.26 14.31
N TYR A 156 16.03 -17.12 14.98
CA TYR A 156 17.02 -16.06 15.04
C TYR A 156 17.39 -15.75 16.48
N ARG A 157 18.70 -15.66 16.76
CA ARG A 157 19.29 -14.99 17.91
C ARG A 157 20.01 -13.75 17.43
N LEU A 158 19.83 -12.63 18.11
CA LEU A 158 20.46 -11.36 17.74
C LEU A 158 21.20 -10.78 18.92
N GLU A 159 22.45 -10.33 18.68
CA GLU A 159 23.17 -9.41 19.55
C GLU A 159 23.44 -8.10 18.84
N LEU A 160 23.23 -6.99 19.51
CA LEU A 160 23.56 -5.65 19.03
C LEU A 160 24.53 -4.97 19.98
N GLU A 161 25.59 -4.37 19.45
CA GLU A 161 26.40 -3.41 20.18
C GLU A 161 26.08 -2.01 19.67
N ILE A 162 25.57 -1.14 20.54
CA ILE A 162 25.03 0.17 20.19
C ILE A 162 25.67 1.29 21.03
N PRO A 163 25.62 2.57 20.59
CA PRO A 163 26.00 3.70 21.42
C PRO A 163 25.22 3.74 22.74
N SER A 164 25.85 4.17 23.83
CA SER A 164 25.26 4.13 25.18
C SER A 164 23.94 4.93 25.33
N GLY A 165 23.77 6.00 24.54
CA GLY A 165 22.55 6.83 24.52
C GLY A 165 21.42 6.32 23.60
N TRP A 166 21.61 5.16 22.93
CA TRP A 166 20.62 4.59 22.04
C TRP A 166 19.76 3.54 22.74
N GLU A 167 18.55 3.37 22.23
CA GLU A 167 17.66 2.26 22.53
C GLU A 167 17.53 1.37 21.29
N ALA A 168 17.18 0.09 21.47
CA ALA A 168 16.94 -0.82 20.35
C ALA A 168 15.76 -1.74 20.61
N SER A 169 15.12 -2.17 19.53
CA SER A 169 14.06 -3.18 19.50
C SER A 169 14.34 -4.16 18.36
N ALA A 170 14.01 -5.44 18.56
CA ALA A 170 14.19 -6.51 17.59
C ALA A 170 13.04 -7.51 17.65
N ASN A 171 13.04 -8.54 16.78
CA ASN A 171 11.99 -9.57 16.76
C ASN A 171 11.90 -10.35 18.11
N GLY A 172 13.02 -10.71 18.70
CA GLY A 172 13.09 -11.38 20.01
C GLY A 172 12.93 -10.40 21.17
N ALA A 173 12.48 -10.87 22.33
CA ALA A 173 12.47 -10.09 23.55
C ALA A 173 13.92 -9.83 24.04
N LEU A 174 14.18 -8.64 24.61
CA LEU A 174 15.46 -8.34 25.24
C LEU A 174 15.68 -9.27 26.41
N GLU A 175 16.79 -10.02 26.38
CA GLU A 175 17.16 -10.98 27.43
C GLU A 175 18.21 -10.37 28.37
N GLU A 176 19.17 -9.65 27.80
CA GLU A 176 20.30 -9.10 28.55
C GLU A 176 20.77 -7.76 27.96
N GLU A 177 21.05 -6.81 28.85
CA GLU A 177 21.71 -5.55 28.52
C GLU A 177 22.97 -5.42 29.37
N ARG A 178 24.13 -5.19 28.75
CA ARG A 178 25.43 -5.01 29.42
C ARG A 178 26.15 -3.78 28.90
N ALA A 179 26.82 -3.05 29.80
CA ALA A 179 27.77 -2.02 29.40
C ALA A 179 29.12 -2.65 28.98
N VAL A 180 29.60 -2.33 27.80
CA VAL A 180 30.89 -2.83 27.27
C VAL A 180 31.65 -1.67 26.64
N ASN A 181 32.81 -1.31 27.19
CA ASN A 181 33.68 -0.24 26.64
C ASN A 181 32.95 1.10 26.38
N GLY A 182 32.04 1.52 27.25
CA GLY A 182 31.25 2.74 27.11
C GLY A 182 30.10 2.65 26.11
N ARG A 183 29.78 1.46 25.60
CA ARG A 183 28.66 1.16 24.73
C ARG A 183 27.67 0.22 25.43
N LYS A 184 26.49 -0.03 24.89
CA LYS A 184 25.56 -1.06 25.32
C LYS A 184 25.67 -2.29 24.41
N ARG A 185 25.71 -3.49 25.00
CA ARG A 185 25.55 -4.74 24.28
C ARG A 185 24.26 -5.40 24.72
N LEU A 186 23.38 -5.59 23.73
CA LEU A 186 22.02 -6.11 23.90
C LEU A 186 21.93 -7.49 23.29
N ARG A 187 21.43 -8.47 24.06
CA ARG A 187 21.14 -9.81 23.56
C ARG A 187 19.63 -10.05 23.58
N PHE A 188 19.11 -10.51 22.45
CA PHE A 188 17.70 -10.83 22.28
C PHE A 188 17.49 -12.35 22.28
N ARG A 189 16.37 -12.79 22.86
CA ARG A 189 15.99 -14.22 22.91
C ARG A 189 15.82 -14.80 21.52
N GLU A 190 16.04 -16.12 21.42
CA GLU A 190 15.72 -16.87 20.21
C GLU A 190 14.23 -16.75 19.87
N THR A 191 13.95 -16.59 18.60
CA THR A 191 12.59 -16.45 18.07
C THR A 191 11.98 -17.80 17.70
N LYS A 192 10.67 -17.84 17.48
CA LYS A 192 10.03 -18.89 16.69
C LYS A 192 10.48 -18.78 15.22
N PRO A 193 10.34 -19.86 14.42
CA PRO A 193 10.78 -19.83 13.02
C PRO A 193 9.96 -18.88 12.17
N PHE A 194 10.64 -18.06 11.36
CA PHE A 194 10.05 -17.16 10.37
C PHE A 194 10.99 -16.89 9.17
N SER A 195 10.46 -16.29 8.12
CA SER A 195 11.19 -16.01 6.87
C SER A 195 12.10 -14.79 7.00
N THR A 196 13.19 -14.73 6.25
CA THR A 196 14.20 -13.67 6.28
C THR A 196 13.64 -12.27 6.09
N TYR A 197 12.61 -12.09 5.24
CA TYR A 197 12.07 -10.78 4.89
C TYR A 197 11.39 -10.04 6.06
N VAL A 198 11.00 -10.74 7.14
CA VAL A 198 10.44 -10.15 8.36
C VAL A 198 11.43 -10.12 9.54
N PHE A 199 12.72 -10.43 9.29
CA PHE A 199 13.76 -10.17 10.27
C PHE A 199 13.96 -8.67 10.43
N ALA A 200 13.95 -8.19 11.69
CA ALA A 200 14.03 -6.77 11.95
C ALA A 200 14.72 -6.40 13.26
N PHE A 201 15.43 -5.29 13.19
CA PHE A 201 15.80 -4.49 14.34
C PHE A 201 15.77 -3.00 13.98
N ALA A 202 15.51 -2.18 15.00
CA ALA A 202 15.71 -0.73 14.95
C ALA A 202 16.55 -0.32 16.16
N ALA A 203 17.45 0.64 15.97
CA ALA A 203 18.28 1.19 17.04
C ALA A 203 18.47 2.69 16.81
N GLY A 204 18.52 3.48 17.89
CA GLY A 204 18.69 4.93 17.78
C GLY A 204 18.31 5.70 19.02
N GLN A 205 18.27 7.02 18.88
CA GLN A 205 17.80 7.94 19.92
C GLN A 205 16.26 7.94 19.96
N PHE A 206 15.69 6.84 20.45
CA PHE A 206 14.26 6.68 20.64
C PHE A 206 13.87 7.02 22.08
N GLN A 207 12.70 7.63 22.23
CA GLN A 207 11.91 7.59 23.45
C GLN A 207 11.12 6.29 23.49
N LYS A 208 10.74 5.80 24.71
CA LYS A 208 9.94 4.59 24.84
C LYS A 208 8.82 4.75 25.87
N ARG A 209 7.71 4.09 25.61
CA ARG A 209 6.59 3.92 26.52
C ARG A 209 6.19 2.46 26.54
N THR A 210 6.11 1.89 27.74
CA THR A 210 5.67 0.52 27.94
C THR A 210 4.32 0.52 28.64
N GLN A 211 3.38 -0.25 28.13
CA GLN A 211 2.06 -0.43 28.73
C GLN A 211 1.61 -1.89 28.65
N SER A 212 0.78 -2.32 29.62
CA SER A 212 0.16 -3.63 29.59
C SER A 212 -1.31 -3.54 29.20
N ARG A 213 -1.77 -4.41 28.30
CA ARG A 213 -3.16 -4.58 27.89
C ARG A 213 -3.51 -6.08 27.86
N ALA A 214 -4.58 -6.45 28.51
CA ALA A 214 -5.01 -7.86 28.60
C ALA A 214 -3.89 -8.83 29.04
N GLY A 215 -3.01 -8.40 29.96
CA GLY A 215 -1.87 -9.19 30.45
C GLY A 215 -0.67 -9.24 29.50
N ARG A 216 -0.71 -8.57 28.35
CA ARG A 216 0.39 -8.47 27.39
C ARG A 216 1.10 -7.14 27.55
N GLU A 217 2.39 -7.19 27.86
CA GLU A 217 3.25 -6.01 27.85
C GLU A 217 3.67 -5.69 26.42
N MET A 218 3.60 -4.41 26.06
CA MET A 218 4.00 -3.88 24.76
C MET A 218 4.81 -2.62 24.96
N THR A 219 5.83 -2.38 24.12
CA THR A 219 6.65 -1.17 24.15
C THR A 219 6.56 -0.44 22.83
N MET A 220 6.24 0.85 22.90
CA MET A 220 6.27 1.81 21.79
C MET A 220 7.57 2.59 21.81
N TYR A 221 8.36 2.51 20.73
CA TYR A 221 9.53 3.34 20.48
C TYR A 221 9.16 4.45 19.49
N TYR A 222 9.54 5.72 19.78
CA TYR A 222 9.11 6.86 18.97
C TYR A 222 10.12 8.01 19.02
N ARG A 223 9.96 9.00 18.11
CA ARG A 223 10.82 10.18 18.02
C ARG A 223 10.05 11.51 18.09
N GLU A 224 8.71 11.49 18.23
CA GLU A 224 7.93 12.72 18.40
C GLU A 224 8.43 13.50 19.62
N THR A 225 8.73 14.79 19.41
CA THR A 225 9.28 15.68 20.44
C THR A 225 8.19 16.42 21.22
N ASP A 226 6.97 16.47 20.72
CA ASP A 226 5.79 16.95 21.44
C ASP A 226 5.28 15.86 22.39
N GLU A 227 5.73 15.92 23.63
CA GLU A 227 5.40 14.94 24.66
C GLU A 227 3.89 14.86 24.96
N GLN A 228 3.17 15.99 24.86
CA GLN A 228 1.72 16.01 25.06
C GLN A 228 1.01 15.30 23.89
N LYS A 229 1.48 15.53 22.68
CA LYS A 229 0.96 14.85 21.49
C LYS A 229 1.23 13.33 21.56
N ALA A 230 2.44 12.92 21.91
CA ALA A 230 2.79 11.52 22.09
C ALA A 230 1.92 10.86 23.19
N ALA A 231 1.74 11.53 24.34
CA ALA A 231 0.93 11.03 25.45
C ALA A 231 -0.54 10.86 25.07
N ARG A 232 -1.15 11.83 24.39
CA ARG A 232 -2.58 11.76 23.96
C ARG A 232 -2.85 10.58 23.00
N ASN A 233 -1.86 10.20 22.20
CA ASN A 233 -2.02 9.12 21.23
C ASN A 233 -1.69 7.73 21.79
N ALA A 234 -0.80 7.65 22.79
CA ALA A 234 -0.25 6.39 23.29
C ALA A 234 -1.35 5.39 23.72
N ASP A 235 -2.25 5.77 24.63
CA ASP A 235 -3.30 4.88 25.12
C ASP A 235 -4.15 4.32 23.97
N THR A 236 -4.57 5.17 23.04
CA THR A 236 -5.34 4.73 21.88
C THR A 236 -4.56 3.75 21.00
N ILE A 237 -3.24 3.95 20.82
CA ILE A 237 -2.39 3.06 20.02
C ILE A 237 -2.32 1.68 20.70
N PHE A 238 -2.05 1.61 21.99
CA PHE A 238 -2.00 0.36 22.74
C PHE A 238 -3.36 -0.35 22.78
N ASP A 239 -4.44 0.40 22.98
CA ASP A 239 -5.80 -0.16 22.99
C ASP A 239 -6.19 -0.77 21.65
N LEU A 240 -5.88 -0.11 20.52
CA LEU A 240 -6.16 -0.62 19.18
C LEU A 240 -5.38 -1.91 18.87
N HIS A 241 -4.13 -2.04 19.30
CA HIS A 241 -3.39 -3.29 19.16
C HIS A 241 -4.04 -4.42 19.98
N ALA A 242 -4.38 -4.15 21.23
CA ALA A 242 -5.03 -5.14 22.09
C ALA A 242 -6.39 -5.59 21.55
N GLN A 243 -7.19 -4.66 21.02
CA GLN A 243 -8.49 -4.96 20.43
C GLN A 243 -8.36 -5.78 19.15
N ALA A 244 -7.39 -5.45 18.27
CA ALA A 244 -7.11 -6.23 17.07
C ALA A 244 -6.68 -7.65 17.41
N ILE A 245 -5.77 -7.82 18.39
CA ILE A 245 -5.33 -9.13 18.86
C ILE A 245 -6.52 -9.94 19.39
N ALA A 246 -7.33 -9.39 20.29
CA ALA A 246 -8.46 -10.08 20.90
C ALA A 246 -9.47 -10.54 19.83
N TRP A 247 -9.77 -9.69 18.85
CA TRP A 247 -10.67 -10.05 17.76
C TRP A 247 -10.10 -11.18 16.89
N LEU A 248 -8.81 -11.15 16.59
CA LEU A 248 -8.14 -12.18 15.78
C LEU A 248 -8.02 -13.50 16.52
N GLU A 249 -7.71 -13.50 17.82
CA GLU A 249 -7.70 -14.69 18.66
C GLU A 249 -9.08 -15.37 18.71
N GLU A 250 -10.17 -14.57 18.82
CA GLU A 250 -11.54 -15.06 18.78
C GLU A 250 -11.92 -15.62 17.39
N TYR A 251 -11.57 -14.91 16.32
CA TYR A 251 -11.90 -15.33 14.96
C TYR A 251 -11.17 -16.61 14.55
N THR A 252 -9.86 -16.68 14.83
CA THR A 252 -8.98 -17.77 14.39
C THR A 252 -8.98 -18.98 15.31
N LEU A 253 -9.39 -18.81 16.58
CA LEU A 253 -9.24 -19.78 17.67
C LEU A 253 -7.77 -20.14 17.97
N ILE A 254 -6.84 -19.27 17.56
CA ILE A 254 -5.39 -19.43 17.79
C ILE A 254 -4.91 -18.22 18.59
N PRO A 255 -4.31 -18.42 19.78
CA PRO A 255 -3.70 -17.33 20.55
C PRO A 255 -2.65 -16.60 19.72
N PHE A 256 -2.32 -15.36 20.12
CA PHE A 256 -1.26 -14.60 19.49
C PHE A 256 0.01 -15.45 19.30
N PRO A 257 0.49 -15.65 18.06
CA PRO A 257 1.41 -16.73 17.75
C PRO A 257 2.87 -16.49 18.17
N PHE A 258 3.24 -15.29 18.67
CA PHE A 258 4.61 -14.93 19.02
C PHE A 258 4.75 -14.48 20.46
N ASP A 259 6.01 -14.40 20.96
CA ASP A 259 6.28 -14.23 22.40
C ASP A 259 6.16 -12.77 22.88
N LYS A 260 6.27 -11.80 21.97
CA LYS A 260 6.15 -10.38 22.29
C LYS A 260 5.50 -9.60 21.14
N LEU A 261 5.06 -8.39 21.47
CA LEU A 261 4.68 -7.38 20.47
C LEU A 261 5.15 -6.00 20.94
N ASP A 262 6.17 -5.48 20.29
CA ASP A 262 6.58 -4.08 20.37
C ASP A 262 6.38 -3.41 19.03
N PHE A 263 6.46 -2.08 19.01
CA PHE A 263 6.34 -1.32 17.75
C PHE A 263 7.21 -0.08 17.77
N VAL A 264 7.77 0.24 16.61
CA VAL A 264 8.68 1.36 16.41
C VAL A 264 8.04 2.35 15.44
N LEU A 265 7.91 3.60 15.87
CA LEU A 265 7.35 4.68 15.07
C LEU A 265 8.51 5.46 14.43
N LEU A 266 8.64 5.35 13.11
CA LEU A 266 9.77 5.87 12.35
C LEU A 266 9.37 7.12 11.55
N PRO A 267 10.06 8.26 11.73
CA PRO A 267 9.92 9.41 10.86
C PRO A 267 10.35 9.07 9.44
N GLY A 268 9.52 9.40 8.44
CA GLY A 268 9.88 9.15 7.04
C GLY A 268 9.94 7.67 6.64
N PHE A 269 9.30 6.77 7.39
CA PHE A 269 9.20 5.36 7.03
C PHE A 269 8.55 5.20 5.65
N GLN A 270 9.08 4.33 4.81
CA GLN A 270 8.68 4.16 3.42
C GLN A 270 7.24 3.65 3.29
N TYR A 271 6.80 2.81 4.24
CA TYR A 271 5.46 2.22 4.28
C TYR A 271 4.56 2.87 5.33
N GLY A 272 3.29 2.51 5.34
CA GLY A 272 2.40 2.82 6.46
C GLY A 272 2.78 2.03 7.70
N GLY A 273 2.95 0.72 7.51
CA GLY A 273 3.44 -0.25 8.48
C GLY A 273 4.25 -1.35 7.79
N MET A 274 4.89 -2.19 8.61
CA MET A 274 5.54 -3.43 8.19
C MET A 274 5.47 -4.45 9.34
N GLU A 275 4.98 -5.63 9.02
CA GLU A 275 4.59 -6.71 9.91
C GLU A 275 5.76 -7.47 10.56
N HIS A 276 6.87 -6.83 10.84
CA HIS A 276 7.99 -7.53 11.47
C HIS A 276 7.54 -8.25 12.75
N ILE A 277 7.81 -9.53 12.83
CA ILE A 277 7.37 -10.41 13.91
C ILE A 277 7.83 -9.85 15.26
N GLY A 278 6.87 -9.63 16.16
CA GLY A 278 7.14 -9.12 17.51
C GLY A 278 7.68 -7.69 17.58
N ASN A 279 7.87 -7.00 16.45
CA ASN A 279 8.53 -5.70 16.36
C ASN A 279 8.00 -4.89 15.16
N ILE A 280 6.72 -4.57 15.14
CA ILE A 280 6.06 -3.90 14.00
C ILE A 280 6.63 -2.48 13.82
N PHE A 281 6.99 -2.12 12.59
CA PHE A 281 7.38 -0.76 12.27
C PHE A 281 6.22 0.01 11.65
N TYR A 282 6.08 1.29 12.03
CA TYR A 282 5.05 2.18 11.51
C TYR A 282 5.63 3.52 11.11
N ARG A 283 5.01 4.14 10.11
CA ARG A 283 5.24 5.58 9.88
C ARG A 283 4.68 6.38 11.03
N GLU A 284 5.53 7.14 11.74
CA GLU A 284 5.15 7.89 12.94
C GLU A 284 3.89 8.74 12.75
N GLY A 285 3.81 9.49 11.65
CA GLY A 285 2.65 10.35 11.37
C GLY A 285 1.34 9.62 11.09
N SER A 286 1.37 8.29 10.86
CA SER A 286 0.16 7.47 10.72
C SER A 286 -0.44 7.06 12.06
N LEU A 287 0.37 7.05 13.13
CA LEU A 287 -0.07 6.63 14.47
C LEU A 287 -0.17 7.80 15.45
N ILE A 288 0.82 8.70 15.50
CA ILE A 288 0.80 9.90 16.34
C ILE A 288 0.07 11.01 15.59
N LEU A 289 -1.25 11.02 15.71
CA LEU A 289 -2.13 11.95 15.02
C LEU A 289 -2.19 13.31 15.72
N ASP A 290 -2.42 14.35 14.91
CA ASP A 290 -2.70 15.70 15.42
C ASP A 290 -4.08 15.75 16.09
N GLU A 291 -4.29 16.75 16.96
CA GLU A 291 -5.59 16.99 17.59
C GLU A 291 -6.70 17.23 16.56
N THR A 292 -6.35 17.80 15.42
CA THR A 292 -7.24 18.10 14.30
C THR A 292 -7.43 16.91 13.34
N ALA A 293 -7.01 15.70 13.73
CA ALA A 293 -7.13 14.52 12.89
C ALA A 293 -8.59 14.26 12.49
N THR A 294 -8.79 13.99 11.21
CA THR A 294 -10.11 13.65 10.65
C THR A 294 -10.56 12.26 11.09
N GLU A 295 -11.88 12.00 11.03
CA GLU A 295 -12.41 10.66 11.30
C GLU A 295 -11.77 9.60 10.40
N ASN A 296 -11.50 9.93 9.13
CA ASN A 296 -10.77 9.03 8.23
C ASN A 296 -9.34 8.76 8.66
N GLN A 297 -8.64 9.73 9.22
CA GLN A 297 -7.29 9.52 9.76
C GLN A 297 -7.32 8.62 10.99
N LYS A 298 -8.28 8.82 11.90
CA LYS A 298 -8.47 7.96 13.07
C LYS A 298 -8.81 6.52 12.66
N LEU A 299 -9.74 6.36 11.73
CA LEU A 299 -10.10 5.05 11.17
C LEU A 299 -8.94 4.42 10.40
N GLY A 300 -8.18 5.22 9.64
CA GLY A 300 -6.97 4.80 8.93
C GLY A 300 -5.90 4.26 9.88
N ARG A 301 -5.66 4.93 11.02
CA ARG A 301 -4.77 4.45 12.08
C ARG A 301 -5.22 3.09 12.62
N ALA A 302 -6.50 2.96 12.95
CA ALA A 302 -7.03 1.71 13.48
C ALA A 302 -6.92 0.56 12.47
N ARG A 303 -7.21 0.82 11.19
CA ARG A 303 -7.04 -0.16 10.11
C ARG A 303 -5.59 -0.55 9.89
N LEU A 304 -4.67 0.40 9.92
CA LEU A 304 -3.24 0.12 9.78
C LEU A 304 -2.77 -0.79 10.93
N ILE A 305 -3.09 -0.45 12.17
CA ILE A 305 -2.74 -1.28 13.32
C ILE A 305 -3.34 -2.69 13.20
N ALA A 306 -4.61 -2.80 12.84
CA ALA A 306 -5.27 -4.09 12.68
C ALA A 306 -4.71 -4.89 11.50
N HIS A 307 -4.27 -4.23 10.41
CA HIS A 307 -3.61 -4.84 9.26
C HIS A 307 -2.28 -5.48 9.67
N GLU A 308 -1.38 -4.72 10.28
CA GLU A 308 -0.07 -5.24 10.71
C GLU A 308 -0.22 -6.31 11.80
N THR A 309 -1.24 -6.17 12.66
CA THR A 309 -1.54 -7.21 13.67
C THR A 309 -2.05 -8.49 13.04
N ALA A 310 -2.89 -8.41 12.01
CA ALA A 310 -3.43 -9.58 11.32
C ALA A 310 -2.34 -10.39 10.59
N HIS A 311 -1.30 -9.74 10.13
CA HIS A 311 -0.15 -10.42 9.55
C HIS A 311 0.51 -11.42 10.48
N MET A 312 0.43 -11.27 11.81
CA MET A 312 1.00 -12.24 12.75
C MET A 312 0.46 -13.65 12.51
N TRP A 313 -0.79 -13.79 12.06
CA TRP A 313 -1.37 -15.07 11.65
C TRP A 313 -1.24 -15.29 10.14
N PHE A 314 -1.51 -14.25 9.32
CA PHE A 314 -1.61 -14.30 7.86
C PHE A 314 -0.41 -13.62 7.19
N GLY A 315 0.67 -14.32 7.03
CA GLY A 315 1.94 -13.83 6.49
C GLY A 315 3.14 -14.29 7.31
N ASP A 316 3.01 -14.27 8.62
CA ASP A 316 4.09 -14.57 9.57
C ASP A 316 4.00 -16.00 10.09
N MET A 317 2.91 -16.36 10.80
CA MET A 317 2.71 -17.75 11.24
C MET A 317 2.54 -18.66 10.03
N VAL A 318 1.62 -18.34 9.12
CA VAL A 318 1.49 -19.02 7.82
C VAL A 318 1.97 -18.09 6.72
N THR A 319 3.04 -18.45 6.05
CA THR A 319 3.70 -17.61 5.02
C THR A 319 3.48 -18.21 3.64
N MET A 320 3.40 -17.36 2.59
CA MET A 320 3.40 -17.86 1.20
C MET A 320 4.66 -18.69 0.93
N LYS A 321 4.51 -19.74 0.12
CA LYS A 321 5.63 -20.58 -0.28
C LYS A 321 6.58 -19.85 -1.24
N TRP A 322 6.02 -19.00 -2.11
CA TRP A 322 6.73 -18.18 -3.06
C TRP A 322 6.06 -16.82 -3.24
N PHE A 323 6.79 -15.79 -3.62
CA PHE A 323 6.26 -14.43 -3.70
C PHE A 323 5.22 -14.19 -4.80
N ASN A 324 5.00 -15.13 -5.75
CA ASN A 324 3.83 -15.08 -6.64
C ASN A 324 2.50 -15.03 -5.86
N ASP A 325 2.50 -15.57 -4.64
CA ASP A 325 1.37 -15.59 -3.70
C ASP A 325 1.48 -14.54 -2.57
N VAL A 326 2.36 -13.53 -2.71
CA VAL A 326 2.50 -12.46 -1.70
C VAL A 326 1.19 -11.74 -1.42
N TRP A 327 0.32 -11.67 -2.41
CA TRP A 327 -1.00 -11.07 -2.29
C TRP A 327 -1.89 -11.74 -1.21
N LEU A 328 -1.65 -13.02 -0.88
CA LEU A 328 -2.37 -13.73 0.18
C LEU A 328 -2.25 -13.04 1.53
N LYS A 329 -1.03 -12.73 1.94
CA LYS A 329 -0.81 -12.07 3.23
C LYS A 329 -1.46 -10.68 3.24
N GLU A 330 -1.34 -9.94 2.15
CA GLU A 330 -1.87 -8.57 2.04
C GLU A 330 -3.40 -8.54 1.98
N VAL A 331 -4.01 -9.47 1.24
CA VAL A 331 -5.47 -9.53 1.16
C VAL A 331 -6.10 -9.88 2.49
N PHE A 332 -5.55 -10.87 3.22
CA PHE A 332 -6.10 -11.27 4.50
C PHE A 332 -5.86 -10.21 5.57
N ALA A 333 -4.68 -9.57 5.59
CA ALA A 333 -4.44 -8.46 6.49
C ALA A 333 -5.46 -7.33 6.29
N ASN A 334 -5.71 -6.90 5.05
CA ASN A 334 -6.73 -5.89 4.74
C ASN A 334 -8.16 -6.34 5.05
N PHE A 335 -8.50 -7.59 4.70
CA PHE A 335 -9.83 -8.15 4.90
C PHE A 335 -10.18 -8.25 6.38
N PHE A 336 -9.27 -8.78 7.20
CA PHE A 336 -9.49 -8.94 8.64
C PHE A 336 -9.35 -7.62 9.38
N ALA A 337 -8.48 -6.70 8.96
CA ALA A 337 -8.43 -5.37 9.52
C ALA A 337 -9.77 -4.63 9.38
N ALA A 338 -10.42 -4.74 8.22
CA ALA A 338 -11.73 -4.14 8.02
C ALA A 338 -12.79 -4.68 8.99
N LYS A 339 -12.72 -5.98 9.36
CA LYS A 339 -13.64 -6.60 10.33
C LYS A 339 -13.25 -6.30 11.79
N ALA A 340 -11.98 -6.41 12.13
CA ALA A 340 -11.46 -6.21 13.48
C ALA A 340 -11.66 -4.78 14.02
N VAL A 341 -11.71 -3.79 13.14
CA VAL A 341 -11.93 -2.38 13.51
C VAL A 341 -13.40 -2.05 13.79
N ASN A 342 -14.35 -2.83 13.25
CA ASN A 342 -15.78 -2.53 13.37
C ASN A 342 -16.27 -2.31 14.81
N PRO A 343 -15.92 -3.16 15.80
CA PRO A 343 -16.36 -2.96 17.18
C PRO A 343 -15.86 -1.66 17.82
N SER A 344 -14.68 -1.18 17.42
CA SER A 344 -14.06 0.03 17.96
C SER A 344 -14.66 1.34 17.41
N PHE A 345 -15.38 1.26 16.30
CA PHE A 345 -15.97 2.40 15.59
C PHE A 345 -17.46 2.17 15.24
N PRO A 346 -18.33 1.99 16.24
CA PRO A 346 -19.73 1.62 15.99
C PRO A 346 -20.54 2.71 15.26
N GLY A 347 -20.06 3.96 15.27
CA GLY A 347 -20.70 5.08 14.56
C GLY A 347 -20.35 5.19 13.08
N ILE A 348 -19.43 4.36 12.57
CA ILE A 348 -19.01 4.38 11.16
C ILE A 348 -19.83 3.40 10.33
N ASN A 349 -20.25 3.81 9.14
CA ASN A 349 -20.77 2.89 8.13
C ASN A 349 -19.61 2.10 7.51
N HIS A 350 -19.35 0.90 8.04
CA HIS A 350 -18.20 0.09 7.64
C HIS A 350 -18.29 -0.44 6.20
N ASP A 351 -19.50 -0.66 5.67
CA ASP A 351 -19.70 -1.03 4.27
C ASP A 351 -19.35 0.12 3.32
N LEU A 352 -19.77 1.34 3.66
CA LEU A 352 -19.37 2.54 2.93
C LEU A 352 -17.85 2.76 3.03
N SER A 353 -17.31 2.57 4.22
CA SER A 353 -15.89 2.72 4.47
C SER A 353 -15.06 1.71 3.64
N PHE A 354 -15.49 0.46 3.54
CA PHE A 354 -14.89 -0.56 2.69
C PHE A 354 -15.01 -0.22 1.20
N LEU A 355 -16.18 0.19 0.75
CA LEU A 355 -16.42 0.64 -0.62
C LEU A 355 -15.42 1.72 -1.04
N LEU A 356 -15.35 2.81 -0.25
CA LEU A 356 -14.53 3.98 -0.58
C LEU A 356 -13.03 3.77 -0.38
N ALA A 357 -12.63 2.86 0.52
CA ALA A 357 -11.23 2.53 0.71
C ALA A 357 -10.65 1.71 -0.45
N HIS A 358 -11.43 0.81 -1.03
CA HIS A 358 -10.91 -0.19 -1.96
C HIS A 358 -11.30 0.04 -3.41
N GLN A 359 -12.59 0.24 -3.72
CA GLN A 359 -13.07 0.21 -5.10
C GLN A 359 -12.53 1.34 -6.00
N PRO A 360 -12.41 2.61 -5.57
CA PRO A 360 -11.93 3.69 -6.46
C PRO A 360 -10.52 3.42 -7.01
N THR A 361 -9.60 2.98 -6.15
CA THR A 361 -8.24 2.64 -6.57
C THR A 361 -8.22 1.35 -7.41
N ALA A 362 -8.93 0.31 -6.99
CA ALA A 362 -9.03 -0.93 -7.75
C ALA A 362 -9.56 -0.69 -9.18
N TYR A 363 -10.59 0.15 -9.33
CA TYR A 363 -11.11 0.55 -10.64
C TYR A 363 -10.08 1.31 -11.47
N SER A 364 -9.31 2.22 -10.86
CA SER A 364 -8.27 2.96 -11.59
C SER A 364 -7.19 2.05 -12.15
N GLU A 365 -6.82 1.00 -11.41
CA GLU A 365 -5.83 0.01 -11.85
C GLU A 365 -6.40 -0.86 -12.99
N ASP A 366 -7.58 -1.45 -12.79
CA ASP A 366 -8.18 -2.41 -13.74
C ASP A 366 -8.72 -1.77 -15.03
N ARG A 367 -9.14 -0.50 -15.01
CA ARG A 367 -9.54 0.20 -16.23
C ARG A 367 -8.35 0.72 -17.05
N SER A 368 -7.15 0.76 -16.46
CA SER A 368 -5.94 1.21 -17.15
C SER A 368 -5.42 0.18 -18.13
N GLY A 369 -4.52 0.58 -19.04
CA GLY A 369 -3.81 -0.34 -19.91
C GLY A 369 -2.77 -1.21 -19.20
N GLY A 370 -2.58 -1.03 -17.87
CA GLY A 370 -1.64 -1.77 -17.03
C GLY A 370 -2.29 -2.87 -16.19
N SER A 371 -3.58 -3.14 -16.35
CA SER A 371 -4.28 -4.19 -15.59
C SER A 371 -3.58 -5.54 -15.71
N HIS A 372 -3.53 -6.28 -14.60
CA HIS A 372 -2.90 -7.60 -14.50
C HIS A 372 -3.66 -8.51 -13.52
N PRO A 373 -3.40 -9.83 -13.51
CA PRO A 373 -3.98 -10.75 -12.52
C PRO A 373 -3.59 -10.37 -11.09
N ILE A 374 -4.38 -10.81 -10.10
CA ILE A 374 -4.01 -10.72 -8.69
C ILE A 374 -2.77 -11.57 -8.43
N GLN A 375 -2.81 -12.86 -8.81
CA GLN A 375 -1.66 -13.75 -8.78
C GLN A 375 -0.84 -13.60 -10.06
N GLN A 376 0.42 -13.24 -9.94
CA GLN A 376 1.34 -13.05 -11.07
C GLN A 376 2.47 -14.07 -11.01
N PRO A 377 2.92 -14.63 -12.16
CA PRO A 377 4.08 -15.52 -12.17
C PRO A 377 5.35 -14.77 -11.73
N LEU A 378 6.26 -15.47 -11.06
CA LEU A 378 7.54 -14.93 -10.59
C LEU A 378 8.62 -16.01 -10.74
N GLU A 379 9.61 -15.75 -11.58
CA GLU A 379 10.71 -16.68 -11.83
C GLU A 379 11.93 -16.45 -10.94
N ASN A 380 12.12 -15.19 -10.46
CA ASN A 380 13.25 -14.80 -9.62
C ASN A 380 12.81 -13.74 -8.60
N LEU A 381 13.22 -13.89 -7.34
CA LEU A 381 12.84 -12.97 -6.24
C LEU A 381 13.32 -11.54 -6.45
N ARG A 382 14.40 -11.30 -7.20
CA ARG A 382 14.85 -9.94 -7.55
C ARG A 382 13.75 -9.08 -8.19
N ASP A 383 12.74 -9.71 -8.79
CA ASP A 383 11.60 -9.06 -9.43
C ASP A 383 10.36 -8.96 -8.52
N ALA A 384 10.40 -9.54 -7.31
CA ALA A 384 9.25 -9.63 -6.40
C ALA A 384 8.70 -8.26 -5.98
N GLY A 385 9.55 -7.25 -5.80
CA GLY A 385 9.11 -5.88 -5.52
C GLY A 385 8.23 -5.26 -6.60
N SER A 386 8.28 -5.78 -7.83
CA SER A 386 7.43 -5.32 -8.93
C SER A 386 5.98 -5.80 -8.85
N LEU A 387 5.69 -6.84 -8.05
CA LEU A 387 4.35 -7.42 -7.89
C LEU A 387 3.40 -6.52 -7.11
N TYR A 388 3.94 -5.73 -6.17
CA TYR A 388 3.14 -4.89 -5.27
C TYR A 388 2.44 -3.75 -6.00
N GLY A 389 1.17 -3.51 -5.68
CA GLY A 389 0.36 -2.45 -6.28
C GLY A 389 -1.12 -2.51 -5.90
N GLY A 390 -1.93 -1.59 -6.45
CA GLY A 390 -3.35 -1.44 -6.11
C GLY A 390 -4.20 -2.67 -6.39
N ILE A 391 -3.82 -3.54 -7.32
CA ILE A 391 -4.52 -4.81 -7.54
C ILE A 391 -4.45 -5.70 -6.30
N ILE A 392 -3.27 -5.86 -5.71
CA ILE A 392 -3.08 -6.68 -4.51
C ILE A 392 -3.78 -6.07 -3.28
N TYR A 393 -3.60 -4.77 -3.07
CA TYR A 393 -4.07 -4.11 -1.85
C TYR A 393 -5.53 -3.66 -1.88
N GLN A 394 -6.11 -3.46 -3.08
CA GLN A 394 -7.42 -2.82 -3.21
C GLN A 394 -8.44 -3.71 -3.93
N LYS A 395 -8.07 -4.34 -5.06
CA LYS A 395 -8.97 -5.28 -5.75
C LYS A 395 -9.13 -6.59 -4.97
N ALA A 396 -8.01 -7.18 -4.53
CA ALA A 396 -8.04 -8.50 -3.88
C ALA A 396 -8.92 -8.54 -2.62
N PRO A 397 -8.97 -7.52 -1.71
CA PRO A 397 -9.92 -7.52 -0.60
C PRO A 397 -11.39 -7.53 -1.04
N VAL A 398 -11.74 -6.86 -2.12
CA VAL A 398 -13.12 -6.89 -2.67
C VAL A 398 -13.44 -8.29 -3.21
N VAL A 399 -12.49 -8.89 -3.93
CA VAL A 399 -12.62 -10.27 -4.43
C VAL A 399 -12.74 -11.27 -3.28
N MET A 400 -11.99 -11.09 -2.20
CA MET A 400 -12.08 -11.96 -1.01
C MET A 400 -13.44 -11.83 -0.31
N ARG A 401 -13.99 -10.60 -0.25
CA ARG A 401 -15.33 -10.37 0.27
C ARG A 401 -16.43 -11.03 -0.57
N GLN A 402 -16.22 -11.09 -1.90
CA GLN A 402 -17.08 -11.87 -2.79
C GLN A 402 -16.97 -13.38 -2.51
N LEU A 403 -15.78 -13.90 -2.24
CA LEU A 403 -15.58 -15.30 -1.90
C LEU A 403 -16.27 -15.66 -0.58
N GLU A 404 -16.13 -14.84 0.46
CA GLU A 404 -16.85 -15.04 1.71
C GLU A 404 -18.38 -15.02 1.50
N ALA A 405 -18.88 -14.07 0.72
CA ALA A 405 -20.32 -13.98 0.42
C ALA A 405 -20.84 -15.18 -0.39
N LEU A 406 -19.99 -15.75 -1.25
CA LEU A 406 -20.32 -16.92 -2.06
C LEU A 406 -20.41 -18.20 -1.20
N MET A 407 -19.47 -18.37 -0.25
CA MET A 407 -19.39 -19.54 0.63
C MET A 407 -20.33 -19.44 1.84
N GLY A 408 -20.62 -18.23 2.29
CA GLY A 408 -21.18 -17.93 3.60
C GLY A 408 -20.09 -17.77 4.68
N GLU A 409 -20.34 -16.83 5.60
CA GLU A 409 -19.32 -16.38 6.60
C GLU A 409 -18.82 -17.52 7.48
N GLU A 410 -19.72 -18.43 7.93
CA GLU A 410 -19.31 -19.52 8.83
C GLU A 410 -18.45 -20.58 8.11
N ALA A 411 -18.79 -20.94 6.88
CA ALA A 411 -18.01 -21.88 6.09
C ALA A 411 -16.62 -21.30 5.76
N PHE A 412 -16.57 -20.05 5.36
CA PHE A 412 -15.31 -19.35 5.12
C PHE A 412 -14.45 -19.30 6.38
N ARG A 413 -15.02 -18.93 7.56
CA ARG A 413 -14.30 -18.90 8.83
C ARG A 413 -13.72 -20.25 9.20
N LYS A 414 -14.48 -21.34 9.07
CA LYS A 414 -14.00 -22.71 9.35
C LYS A 414 -12.83 -23.11 8.45
N GLY A 415 -12.93 -22.82 7.16
CA GLY A 415 -11.84 -23.09 6.23
C GLY A 415 -10.57 -22.27 6.56
N MET A 416 -10.70 -21.01 6.97
CA MET A 416 -9.57 -20.20 7.39
C MET A 416 -8.92 -20.71 8.68
N GLN A 417 -9.71 -21.19 9.64
CA GLN A 417 -9.21 -21.82 10.85
C GLN A 417 -8.43 -23.11 10.55
N GLU A 418 -8.95 -23.95 9.65
CA GLU A 418 -8.25 -25.16 9.20
C GLU A 418 -6.94 -24.84 8.48
N TYR A 419 -6.96 -23.85 7.57
CA TYR A 419 -5.76 -23.37 6.88
C TYR A 419 -4.66 -22.95 7.87
N LEU A 420 -4.98 -22.10 8.83
CA LEU A 420 -4.02 -21.63 9.82
C LEU A 420 -3.49 -22.76 10.72
N LYS A 421 -4.34 -23.72 11.07
CA LYS A 421 -3.94 -24.88 11.87
C LYS A 421 -3.05 -25.83 11.09
N THR A 422 -3.36 -26.08 9.81
CA THR A 422 -2.63 -27.03 8.97
C THR A 422 -1.23 -26.53 8.65
N PHE A 423 -1.08 -25.24 8.40
CA PHE A 423 0.19 -24.64 7.99
C PHE A 423 0.85 -23.78 9.07
N ALA A 424 0.50 -23.97 10.36
CA ALA A 424 1.08 -23.20 11.47
C ALA A 424 2.62 -23.27 11.48
N TYR A 425 3.28 -22.12 11.39
CA TYR A 425 4.74 -21.95 11.28
C TYR A 425 5.37 -22.55 10.01
N ASP A 426 4.57 -22.83 9.01
CA ASP A 426 4.96 -23.39 7.73
C ASP A 426 4.54 -22.47 6.55
N ASN A 427 4.66 -22.95 5.33
CA ASN A 427 4.38 -22.22 4.10
C ASN A 427 3.24 -22.87 3.33
N ALA A 428 2.40 -22.02 2.69
CA ALA A 428 1.27 -22.48 1.89
C ALA A 428 1.16 -21.69 0.58
N THR A 429 0.49 -22.28 -0.40
CA THR A 429 0.13 -21.64 -1.67
C THR A 429 -1.33 -21.20 -1.66
N TRP A 430 -1.70 -20.36 -2.62
CA TRP A 430 -3.11 -20.05 -2.87
C TRP A 430 -3.93 -21.30 -3.20
N ASP A 431 -3.37 -22.22 -3.99
CA ASP A 431 -4.08 -23.43 -4.39
C ASP A 431 -4.31 -24.38 -3.19
N ASP A 432 -3.40 -24.41 -2.20
CA ASP A 432 -3.62 -25.12 -0.93
C ASP A 432 -4.82 -24.55 -0.18
N LEU A 433 -4.91 -23.23 -0.05
CA LEU A 433 -6.03 -22.56 0.60
C LEU A 433 -7.35 -22.83 -0.14
N VAL A 434 -7.38 -22.67 -1.48
CA VAL A 434 -8.59 -22.93 -2.28
C VAL A 434 -9.04 -24.37 -2.10
N GLY A 435 -8.09 -25.33 -2.05
CA GLY A 435 -8.40 -26.75 -1.81
C GLY A 435 -9.07 -26.99 -0.44
N ILE A 436 -8.65 -26.27 0.60
CA ILE A 436 -9.31 -26.33 1.92
C ILE A 436 -10.70 -25.69 1.85
N LEU A 437 -10.83 -24.49 1.28
CA LEU A 437 -12.11 -23.78 1.20
C LEU A 437 -13.15 -24.55 0.35
N ASP A 438 -12.72 -25.21 -0.70
CA ASP A 438 -13.57 -26.02 -1.59
C ASP A 438 -14.27 -27.14 -0.84
N ALA A 439 -13.61 -27.73 0.17
CA ALA A 439 -14.20 -28.75 1.05
C ALA A 439 -15.36 -28.23 1.93
N TYR A 440 -15.45 -26.93 2.14
CA TYR A 440 -16.52 -26.27 2.89
C TYR A 440 -17.57 -25.59 2.01
N SER A 441 -17.49 -25.72 0.69
CA SER A 441 -18.35 -25.02 -0.26
C SER A 441 -19.00 -26.01 -1.24
N ALA A 442 -20.21 -25.69 -1.69
CA ALA A 442 -20.85 -26.38 -2.82
C ALA A 442 -20.56 -25.73 -4.17
N GLU A 443 -19.85 -24.60 -4.17
CA GLU A 443 -19.50 -23.80 -5.35
C GLU A 443 -18.22 -24.30 -5.99
N ASP A 444 -18.03 -24.09 -7.31
CA ASP A 444 -16.77 -24.34 -8.02
C ASP A 444 -15.74 -23.24 -7.69
N LEU A 445 -15.05 -23.38 -6.57
CA LEU A 445 -14.05 -22.40 -6.15
C LEU A 445 -12.81 -22.43 -7.03
N GLN A 446 -12.49 -23.55 -7.69
CA GLN A 446 -11.38 -23.64 -8.64
C GLN A 446 -11.66 -22.82 -9.90
N GLY A 447 -12.87 -22.94 -10.46
CA GLY A 447 -13.33 -22.13 -11.58
C GLY A 447 -13.42 -20.64 -11.24
N TRP A 448 -13.95 -20.33 -10.08
CA TRP A 448 -14.01 -18.95 -9.54
C TRP A 448 -12.60 -18.34 -9.39
N SER A 449 -11.68 -19.08 -8.77
CA SER A 449 -10.28 -18.66 -8.56
C SER A 449 -9.58 -18.34 -9.88
N ARG A 450 -9.77 -19.19 -10.92
CA ARG A 450 -9.19 -18.97 -12.24
C ARG A 450 -9.57 -17.59 -12.78
N VAL A 451 -10.86 -17.24 -12.73
CA VAL A 451 -11.39 -16.01 -13.31
C VAL A 451 -11.03 -14.78 -12.48
N TRP A 452 -11.19 -14.85 -11.16
CA TRP A 452 -11.01 -13.67 -10.30
C TRP A 452 -9.58 -13.41 -9.88
N VAL A 453 -8.77 -14.46 -9.72
CA VAL A 453 -7.42 -14.36 -9.15
C VAL A 453 -6.34 -14.50 -10.22
N LYS A 454 -6.50 -15.46 -11.15
CA LYS A 454 -5.45 -15.80 -12.12
C LYS A 454 -5.61 -15.11 -13.49
N GLU A 455 -6.69 -14.35 -13.69
CA GLU A 455 -6.94 -13.59 -14.92
C GLU A 455 -7.05 -12.08 -14.64
N PRO A 456 -6.60 -11.21 -15.59
CA PRO A 456 -6.64 -9.76 -15.44
C PRO A 456 -8.02 -9.18 -15.79
N GLY A 457 -8.26 -7.97 -15.30
CA GLY A 457 -9.39 -7.14 -15.68
C GLY A 457 -10.58 -7.24 -14.75
N MET A 458 -11.68 -6.64 -15.18
CA MET A 458 -12.95 -6.59 -14.47
C MET A 458 -14.12 -6.71 -15.44
N PRO A 459 -15.30 -7.18 -14.99
CA PRO A 459 -16.51 -7.21 -15.81
C PRO A 459 -16.99 -5.82 -16.20
N GLU A 460 -17.55 -5.69 -17.36
CA GLU A 460 -18.33 -4.53 -17.80
C GLU A 460 -19.78 -4.95 -17.91
N ILE A 461 -20.66 -4.31 -17.15
CA ILE A 461 -22.04 -4.73 -16.95
C ILE A 461 -22.96 -3.60 -17.37
N ARG A 462 -23.79 -3.87 -18.37
CA ARG A 462 -24.81 -2.92 -18.85
C ARG A 462 -26.18 -3.28 -18.27
N THR A 463 -26.92 -2.25 -17.89
CA THR A 463 -28.29 -2.36 -17.42
C THR A 463 -29.26 -2.15 -18.58
N GLU A 464 -30.14 -3.12 -18.82
CA GLU A 464 -31.26 -3.04 -19.77
C GLU A 464 -32.61 -3.08 -19.04
N TRP A 465 -33.46 -2.13 -19.30
CA TRP A 465 -34.82 -2.20 -18.77
C TRP A 465 -35.83 -1.55 -19.70
N GLN A 466 -37.06 -2.07 -19.67
CA GLN A 466 -38.16 -1.63 -20.44
C GLN A 466 -39.42 -1.57 -19.58
N ALA A 467 -40.19 -0.51 -19.72
CA ALA A 467 -41.51 -0.37 -19.12
C ALA A 467 -42.62 -0.40 -20.20
N GLY A 468 -43.69 -1.06 -19.90
CA GLY A 468 -44.87 -1.13 -20.76
C GLY A 468 -45.66 0.19 -20.79
N SER A 469 -46.69 0.23 -21.62
CA SER A 469 -47.58 1.37 -21.73
C SER A 469 -48.40 1.64 -20.46
N ASP A 470 -48.53 0.66 -19.60
CA ASP A 470 -49.16 0.74 -18.27
C ASP A 470 -48.24 1.33 -17.18
N GLY A 471 -47.04 1.70 -17.56
CA GLY A 471 -46.05 2.26 -16.63
C GLY A 471 -45.38 1.24 -15.71
N ARG A 472 -45.48 -0.07 -16.01
CA ARG A 472 -44.86 -1.13 -15.24
C ARG A 472 -43.63 -1.71 -15.98
N LEU A 473 -42.65 -2.20 -15.23
CA LEU A 473 -41.46 -2.88 -15.78
C LEU A 473 -41.88 -4.21 -16.42
N GLU A 474 -41.61 -4.34 -17.70
CA GLU A 474 -41.74 -5.61 -18.45
C GLU A 474 -40.47 -6.43 -18.37
N LYS A 475 -39.31 -5.76 -18.41
CA LYS A 475 -37.97 -6.37 -18.37
C LYS A 475 -37.00 -5.50 -17.57
N LEU A 476 -36.18 -6.14 -16.76
CA LEU A 476 -34.93 -5.61 -16.24
C LEU A 476 -33.88 -6.70 -16.30
N ALA A 477 -32.74 -6.44 -16.91
CA ALA A 477 -31.66 -7.40 -17.05
C ALA A 477 -30.29 -6.72 -16.89
N LEU A 478 -29.32 -7.46 -16.37
CA LEU A 478 -27.92 -7.10 -16.33
C LEU A 478 -27.17 -7.94 -17.37
N VAL A 479 -26.42 -7.28 -18.25
CA VAL A 479 -25.69 -7.89 -19.36
C VAL A 479 -24.19 -7.72 -19.14
N GLN A 480 -23.48 -8.83 -18.96
CA GLN A 480 -22.01 -8.83 -18.92
C GLN A 480 -21.46 -8.71 -20.35
N GLU A 481 -21.06 -7.49 -20.75
CA GLU A 481 -20.56 -7.17 -22.09
C GLU A 481 -19.13 -7.69 -22.31
N LYS A 482 -18.35 -7.84 -21.24
CA LYS A 482 -16.97 -8.31 -21.29
C LYS A 482 -16.80 -9.63 -20.56
N LYS A 483 -16.17 -10.58 -21.23
CA LYS A 483 -15.74 -11.86 -20.67
C LYS A 483 -14.31 -11.76 -20.15
N ALA A 484 -13.98 -12.64 -19.20
CA ALA A 484 -12.60 -12.89 -18.81
C ALA A 484 -11.78 -13.43 -20.00
N PRO A 485 -10.45 -13.36 -19.97
CA PRO A 485 -9.60 -13.89 -21.06
C PRO A 485 -9.86 -15.35 -21.44
N SER A 486 -10.24 -16.20 -20.48
CA SER A 486 -10.68 -17.58 -20.72
C SER A 486 -12.01 -17.72 -21.47
N GLY A 487 -12.74 -16.63 -21.66
CA GLY A 487 -14.11 -16.62 -22.21
C GLY A 487 -15.19 -16.84 -21.17
N ALA A 488 -14.85 -17.02 -19.89
CA ALA A 488 -15.81 -17.17 -18.80
C ALA A 488 -16.41 -15.83 -18.37
N TYR A 489 -17.56 -15.89 -17.70
CA TYR A 489 -18.16 -14.72 -17.03
C TYR A 489 -17.71 -14.65 -15.57
N TRP A 490 -17.69 -13.43 -15.02
CA TRP A 490 -17.39 -13.23 -13.61
C TRP A 490 -18.63 -13.54 -12.76
N VAL A 491 -18.59 -14.64 -12.02
CA VAL A 491 -19.62 -15.01 -11.06
C VAL A 491 -19.51 -14.10 -9.82
N GLN A 492 -20.58 -13.37 -9.52
CA GLN A 492 -20.63 -12.47 -8.35
C GLN A 492 -22.06 -12.11 -7.95
N SER A 493 -22.21 -11.63 -6.71
CA SER A 493 -23.46 -11.07 -6.21
C SER A 493 -23.44 -9.54 -6.28
N THR A 494 -24.58 -8.94 -6.62
CA THR A 494 -24.80 -7.49 -6.59
C THR A 494 -26.18 -7.16 -6.02
N VAL A 495 -26.43 -5.87 -5.78
CA VAL A 495 -27.76 -5.37 -5.44
C VAL A 495 -28.16 -4.34 -6.47
N VAL A 496 -29.32 -4.53 -7.09
CA VAL A 496 -29.96 -3.54 -7.97
C VAL A 496 -30.88 -2.67 -7.13
N ALA A 497 -30.69 -1.36 -7.18
CA ALA A 497 -31.56 -0.38 -6.55
C ALA A 497 -32.41 0.34 -7.62
N LEU A 498 -33.73 0.32 -7.43
CA LEU A 498 -34.71 1.03 -8.22
C LEU A 498 -35.14 2.28 -7.45
N ALA A 499 -34.87 3.46 -8.00
CA ALA A 499 -35.20 4.73 -7.37
C ALA A 499 -36.63 5.15 -7.74
N TYR A 500 -37.42 5.52 -6.76
CA TYR A 500 -38.75 6.11 -6.89
C TYR A 500 -38.82 7.44 -6.13
N PRO A 501 -39.87 8.28 -6.27
CA PRO A 501 -39.92 9.57 -5.59
C PRO A 501 -39.69 9.51 -4.08
N ASP A 502 -40.27 8.52 -3.41
CA ASP A 502 -40.30 8.45 -1.94
C ASP A 502 -39.63 7.16 -1.39
N THR A 503 -39.13 6.27 -2.25
CA THR A 503 -38.59 4.99 -1.81
C THR A 503 -37.55 4.44 -2.77
N ILE A 504 -36.73 3.50 -2.29
CA ILE A 504 -35.76 2.75 -3.08
C ILE A 504 -36.03 1.26 -2.85
N VAL A 505 -36.33 0.53 -3.91
CA VAL A 505 -36.48 -0.92 -3.90
C VAL A 505 -35.11 -1.56 -4.19
N ARG A 506 -34.66 -2.45 -3.32
CA ARG A 506 -33.38 -3.17 -3.46
C ARG A 506 -33.65 -4.63 -3.78
N ILE A 507 -33.02 -5.13 -4.83
CA ILE A 507 -33.15 -6.51 -5.31
C ILE A 507 -31.79 -7.15 -5.37
N PRO A 508 -31.49 -8.16 -4.52
CA PRO A 508 -30.28 -8.98 -4.64
C PRO A 508 -30.29 -9.75 -5.97
N VAL A 509 -29.14 -9.77 -6.65
CA VAL A 509 -28.97 -10.43 -7.94
C VAL A 509 -27.64 -11.17 -7.96
N ARG A 510 -27.65 -12.42 -8.45
CA ARG A 510 -26.45 -13.19 -8.72
C ARG A 510 -26.16 -13.21 -10.22
N LEU A 511 -24.98 -12.76 -10.60
CA LEU A 511 -24.51 -12.74 -11.99
C LEU A 511 -23.69 -13.99 -12.23
N GLU A 512 -24.11 -14.83 -13.22
CA GLU A 512 -23.46 -16.10 -13.56
C GLU A 512 -23.26 -16.28 -15.06
N SER A 513 -23.92 -15.49 -15.88
CA SER A 513 -23.98 -15.65 -17.33
C SER A 513 -23.95 -14.32 -18.06
N GLU A 514 -24.02 -14.35 -19.37
CA GLU A 514 -24.07 -13.15 -20.22
C GLU A 514 -25.24 -12.25 -19.86
N VAL A 515 -26.44 -12.82 -19.71
CA VAL A 515 -27.65 -12.06 -19.39
C VAL A 515 -28.27 -12.64 -18.12
N THR A 516 -28.43 -11.79 -17.12
CA THR A 516 -29.13 -12.12 -15.88
C THR A 516 -30.39 -11.29 -15.77
N GLU A 517 -31.57 -11.92 -15.86
CA GLU A 517 -32.84 -11.26 -15.65
C GLU A 517 -33.08 -10.99 -14.16
N VAL A 518 -33.54 -9.78 -13.85
CA VAL A 518 -33.94 -9.37 -12.49
C VAL A 518 -35.44 -9.63 -12.34
N VAL A 519 -35.80 -10.90 -12.26
CA VAL A 519 -37.20 -11.37 -12.25
C VAL A 519 -38.06 -10.65 -11.21
N PRO A 520 -37.60 -10.38 -9.96
CA PRO A 520 -38.42 -9.68 -8.97
C PRO A 520 -38.78 -8.22 -9.34
N ALA A 521 -38.12 -7.64 -10.35
CA ALA A 521 -38.42 -6.28 -10.81
C ALA A 521 -39.62 -6.23 -11.74
N LYS A 522 -40.00 -7.36 -12.34
CA LYS A 522 -41.11 -7.43 -13.31
C LYS A 522 -42.44 -7.06 -12.63
N GLY A 523 -43.20 -6.17 -13.27
CA GLY A 523 -44.48 -5.67 -12.76
C GLY A 523 -44.39 -4.54 -11.73
N LEU A 524 -43.17 -4.18 -11.24
CA LEU A 524 -42.98 -2.97 -10.44
C LEU A 524 -43.23 -1.71 -11.29
N SER A 525 -43.54 -0.61 -10.66
CA SER A 525 -43.70 0.69 -11.34
C SER A 525 -42.38 1.07 -12.05
N ARG A 526 -42.47 1.84 -13.10
CA ARG A 526 -41.30 2.41 -13.80
C ARG A 526 -40.46 3.24 -12.83
N PRO A 527 -39.18 2.90 -12.63
CA PRO A 527 -38.29 3.66 -11.76
C PRO A 527 -37.85 4.96 -12.41
N LEU A 528 -37.41 5.93 -11.59
CA LEU A 528 -36.77 7.16 -12.01
C LEU A 528 -35.30 6.90 -12.45
N ALA A 529 -34.66 5.92 -11.81
CA ALA A 529 -33.32 5.48 -12.12
C ALA A 529 -33.06 4.04 -11.62
N VAL A 530 -32.12 3.36 -12.24
CA VAL A 530 -31.61 2.04 -11.84
C VAL A 530 -30.12 2.15 -11.52
N LEU A 531 -29.73 1.76 -10.31
CA LEU A 531 -28.34 1.62 -9.91
C LEU A 531 -28.03 0.13 -9.68
N SER A 532 -27.24 -0.46 -10.55
CA SER A 532 -27.02 -1.92 -10.58
C SER A 532 -25.89 -2.39 -9.68
N ASN A 533 -25.14 -1.46 -9.05
CA ASN A 533 -24.14 -1.73 -8.03
C ASN A 533 -24.47 -0.91 -6.77
N ALA A 534 -25.48 -1.32 -6.04
CA ALA A 534 -25.96 -0.64 -4.85
C ALA A 534 -25.42 -1.27 -3.55
N SER A 535 -24.25 -1.87 -3.58
CA SER A 535 -23.61 -2.53 -2.46
C SER A 535 -22.09 -2.30 -2.44
N SER A 536 -21.44 -2.63 -1.33
CA SER A 536 -19.97 -2.60 -1.22
C SER A 536 -19.31 -3.89 -1.71
N MET A 537 -20.06 -4.89 -2.18
CA MET A 537 -19.56 -6.22 -2.48
C MET A 537 -19.23 -6.45 -3.95
N SER A 538 -20.07 -5.97 -4.88
CA SER A 538 -19.87 -6.21 -6.31
C SER A 538 -18.67 -5.42 -6.86
N TYR A 539 -18.00 -6.00 -7.87
CA TYR A 539 -16.84 -5.41 -8.50
C TYR A 539 -16.98 -5.41 -10.02
N GLY A 540 -16.71 -4.29 -10.66
CA GLY A 540 -16.79 -4.11 -12.10
C GLY A 540 -17.30 -2.73 -12.51
N TYR A 541 -17.26 -2.43 -13.80
CA TYR A 541 -17.88 -1.24 -14.34
C TYR A 541 -19.37 -1.50 -14.63
N PHE A 542 -20.23 -1.00 -13.75
CA PHE A 542 -21.70 -1.02 -13.91
C PHE A 542 -22.16 0.25 -14.64
N LYS A 543 -22.33 0.12 -15.94
CA LYS A 543 -22.66 1.21 -16.84
C LYS A 543 -24.08 1.72 -16.60
N LEU A 544 -24.19 2.99 -16.27
CA LEU A 544 -25.50 3.62 -16.12
C LEU A 544 -26.18 3.77 -17.50
N ASP A 545 -27.47 3.45 -17.58
CA ASP A 545 -28.28 3.84 -18.73
C ASP A 545 -28.46 5.38 -18.79
N SER A 546 -28.87 5.90 -19.93
CA SER A 546 -28.96 7.35 -20.13
C SER A 546 -29.95 8.05 -19.18
N ILE A 547 -31.04 7.39 -18.81
CA ILE A 547 -32.05 7.92 -17.88
C ILE A 547 -31.48 7.98 -16.47
N SER A 548 -30.84 6.90 -16.03
CA SER A 548 -30.21 6.80 -14.72
C SER A 548 -29.01 7.75 -14.57
N LEU A 549 -28.21 7.95 -15.63
CA LEU A 549 -27.12 8.92 -15.64
C LEU A 549 -27.66 10.36 -15.52
N ALA A 550 -28.65 10.73 -16.34
CA ALA A 550 -29.24 12.05 -16.29
C ALA A 550 -29.97 12.36 -14.97
N TYR A 551 -30.61 11.34 -14.37
CA TYR A 551 -31.20 11.43 -13.03
C TYR A 551 -30.09 11.58 -11.97
N GLY A 552 -29.04 10.75 -12.04
CA GLY A 552 -27.95 10.71 -11.06
C GLY A 552 -27.25 12.04 -10.91
N LEU A 553 -26.91 12.70 -12.03
CA LEU A 553 -26.29 14.04 -12.04
C LEU A 553 -27.13 15.12 -11.33
N ARG A 554 -28.42 14.90 -11.14
CA ARG A 554 -29.30 15.88 -10.48
C ARG A 554 -29.75 15.45 -9.07
N GLN A 555 -29.87 14.14 -8.81
CA GLN A 555 -30.64 13.64 -7.69
C GLN A 555 -29.92 12.62 -6.78
N PHE A 556 -28.79 12.01 -7.18
CA PHE A 556 -28.12 11.03 -6.32
C PHE A 556 -27.62 11.62 -4.99
N ALA A 557 -27.36 12.93 -4.95
CA ALA A 557 -27.03 13.64 -3.72
C ALA A 557 -28.18 13.60 -2.67
N SER A 558 -29.44 13.36 -3.09
CA SER A 558 -30.59 13.31 -2.20
C SER A 558 -30.92 11.91 -1.65
N ILE A 559 -30.15 10.88 -2.05
CA ILE A 559 -30.32 9.51 -1.52
C ILE A 559 -30.05 9.52 -0.01
N GLY A 560 -31.04 9.09 0.79
CA GLY A 560 -30.92 9.09 2.25
C GLY A 560 -29.91 8.09 2.81
N ASP A 561 -29.79 6.91 2.19
CA ASP A 561 -28.83 5.87 2.59
C ASP A 561 -27.40 6.25 2.21
N PRO A 562 -26.46 6.36 3.18
CA PRO A 562 -25.07 6.78 2.90
C PRO A 562 -24.29 5.80 2.01
N LEU A 563 -24.47 4.49 2.18
CA LEU A 563 -23.78 3.49 1.36
C LEU A 563 -24.24 3.57 -0.10
N LEU A 564 -25.54 3.60 -0.31
CA LEU A 564 -26.12 3.71 -1.65
C LEU A 564 -25.72 5.04 -2.32
N ARG A 565 -25.69 6.14 -1.56
CA ARG A 565 -25.21 7.44 -2.05
C ARG A 565 -23.74 7.39 -2.43
N GLY A 566 -22.89 6.75 -1.62
CA GLY A 566 -21.48 6.54 -1.94
C GLY A 566 -21.28 5.70 -3.20
N ALA A 567 -21.99 4.59 -3.35
CA ALA A 567 -21.98 3.75 -4.55
C ALA A 567 -22.46 4.52 -5.79
N ALA A 568 -23.49 5.34 -5.65
CA ALA A 568 -23.99 6.18 -6.73
C ALA A 568 -22.97 7.24 -7.19
N TRP A 569 -22.27 7.88 -6.25
CA TRP A 569 -21.18 8.80 -6.57
C TRP A 569 -20.00 8.12 -7.27
N LEU A 570 -19.65 6.92 -6.84
CA LEU A 570 -18.60 6.13 -7.50
C LEU A 570 -19.01 5.76 -8.94
N ALA A 571 -20.26 5.37 -9.15
CA ALA A 571 -20.78 5.09 -10.49
C ALA A 571 -20.74 6.33 -11.38
N LEU A 572 -21.17 7.51 -10.90
CA LEU A 572 -21.07 8.77 -11.65
C LEU A 572 -19.63 9.17 -11.97
N TYR A 573 -18.71 8.95 -11.04
CA TYR A 573 -17.29 9.23 -11.28
C TYR A 573 -16.70 8.31 -12.37
N GLU A 574 -17.07 7.03 -12.39
CA GLU A 574 -16.68 6.14 -13.49
C GLU A 574 -17.26 6.58 -14.85
N GLU A 575 -18.49 7.10 -14.88
CA GLU A 575 -19.06 7.69 -16.10
C GLU A 575 -18.27 8.93 -16.56
N LEU A 576 -17.82 9.79 -15.63
CA LEU A 576 -16.95 10.94 -15.93
C LEU A 576 -15.59 10.49 -16.52
N VAL A 577 -14.91 9.58 -15.85
CA VAL A 577 -13.57 9.12 -16.27
C VAL A 577 -13.61 8.41 -17.63
N ARG A 578 -14.75 7.79 -17.96
CA ARG A 578 -14.98 7.13 -19.27
C ARG A 578 -15.54 8.06 -20.33
N GLY A 579 -15.69 9.37 -20.03
CA GLY A 579 -16.14 10.40 -20.98
C GLY A 579 -17.64 10.35 -21.28
N ARG A 580 -18.46 9.67 -20.44
CA ARG A 580 -19.91 9.57 -20.62
C ARG A 580 -20.69 10.63 -19.83
N ALA A 581 -20.09 11.19 -18.78
CA ALA A 581 -20.60 12.37 -18.08
C ALA A 581 -19.74 13.59 -18.41
N ALA A 582 -20.37 14.74 -18.69
CA ALA A 582 -19.65 15.99 -18.94
C ALA A 582 -19.01 16.49 -17.63
N PRO A 583 -17.75 16.97 -17.66
CA PRO A 583 -17.06 17.48 -16.48
C PRO A 583 -17.78 18.61 -15.76
N ASP A 584 -18.39 19.54 -16.52
CA ASP A 584 -19.12 20.68 -15.97
C ASP A 584 -20.42 20.25 -15.25
N ASP A 585 -21.14 19.27 -15.78
CA ASP A 585 -22.34 18.72 -15.14
C ASP A 585 -22.00 17.96 -13.87
N PHE A 586 -20.93 17.15 -13.89
CA PHE A 586 -20.43 16.44 -12.72
C PHE A 586 -19.96 17.41 -11.63
N LEU A 587 -19.16 18.43 -12.01
CA LEU A 587 -18.69 19.48 -11.09
C LEU A 587 -19.86 20.22 -10.42
N LYS A 588 -20.87 20.58 -11.20
CA LYS A 588 -22.08 21.21 -10.68
C LYS A 588 -22.76 20.32 -9.65
N SER A 589 -22.91 19.03 -9.96
CA SER A 589 -23.52 18.05 -9.04
C SER A 589 -22.76 17.95 -7.72
N VAL A 590 -21.40 17.93 -7.77
CA VAL A 590 -20.55 17.89 -6.58
C VAL A 590 -20.69 19.17 -5.75
N ILE A 591 -20.61 20.36 -6.38
CA ILE A 591 -20.77 21.66 -5.70
C ILE A 591 -22.14 21.77 -5.01
N ASP A 592 -23.21 21.32 -5.68
CA ASP A 592 -24.58 21.38 -5.14
C ASP A 592 -24.79 20.34 -4.01
N ALA A 593 -24.04 19.23 -4.00
CA ALA A 593 -24.13 18.18 -3.00
C ALA A 593 -23.38 18.52 -1.69
N LEU A 594 -22.19 19.14 -1.77
CA LEU A 594 -21.31 19.37 -0.63
C LEU A 594 -21.96 20.02 0.60
N PRO A 595 -22.81 21.07 0.46
CA PRO A 595 -23.46 21.68 1.62
C PRO A 595 -24.47 20.78 2.35
N ARG A 596 -24.95 19.72 1.68
CA ARG A 596 -25.97 18.80 2.19
C ARG A 596 -25.41 17.46 2.63
N GLU A 597 -24.13 17.16 2.31
CA GLU A 597 -23.54 15.89 2.66
C GLU A 597 -23.10 15.87 4.13
N THR A 598 -23.80 15.09 4.91
CA THR A 598 -23.55 14.93 6.35
C THR A 598 -22.68 13.75 6.70
N GLU A 599 -22.59 12.75 5.80
CA GLU A 599 -21.72 11.57 6.03
C GLU A 599 -20.25 11.94 5.82
N PRO A 600 -19.37 11.83 6.84
CA PRO A 600 -17.97 12.28 6.72
C PRO A 600 -17.19 11.57 5.60
N LEU A 601 -17.44 10.28 5.38
CA LEU A 601 -16.75 9.49 4.36
C LEU A 601 -17.14 9.94 2.94
N ASN A 602 -18.42 10.13 2.68
CA ASN A 602 -18.92 10.65 1.41
C ASN A 602 -18.45 12.09 1.17
N ARG A 603 -18.48 12.94 2.21
CA ARG A 603 -18.00 14.33 2.14
C ARG A 603 -16.55 14.40 1.69
N GLN A 604 -15.68 13.58 2.29
CA GLN A 604 -14.27 13.53 1.90
C GLN A 604 -14.08 13.02 0.47
N ASN A 605 -14.86 12.03 0.05
CA ASN A 605 -14.85 11.50 -1.31
C ASN A 605 -15.27 12.57 -2.33
N LEU A 606 -16.34 13.33 -2.06
CA LEU A 606 -16.78 14.45 -2.91
C LEU A 606 -15.72 15.55 -3.03
N LEU A 607 -15.03 15.88 -1.94
CA LEU A 607 -13.92 16.84 -1.97
C LEU A 607 -12.75 16.34 -2.82
N GLY A 608 -12.48 15.03 -2.80
CA GLY A 608 -11.51 14.37 -3.70
C GLY A 608 -11.93 14.49 -5.17
N TYR A 609 -13.20 14.26 -5.48
CA TYR A 609 -13.73 14.45 -6.84
C TYR A 609 -13.67 15.90 -7.29
N LEU A 610 -14.01 16.84 -6.39
CA LEU A 610 -13.85 18.29 -6.67
C LEU A 610 -12.41 18.63 -7.07
N GLY A 611 -11.42 18.16 -6.30
CA GLY A 611 -10.00 18.35 -6.61
C GLY A 611 -9.62 17.74 -7.95
N THR A 612 -10.03 16.51 -8.21
CA THR A 612 -9.76 15.82 -9.49
C THR A 612 -10.34 16.59 -10.68
N VAL A 613 -11.58 17.03 -10.61
CA VAL A 613 -12.18 17.80 -11.72
C VAL A 613 -11.46 19.12 -11.91
N CYS A 614 -11.20 19.86 -10.84
CA CYS A 614 -10.51 21.16 -10.93
C CYS A 614 -9.12 21.06 -11.58
N TRP A 615 -8.33 20.05 -11.20
CA TRP A 615 -6.95 19.94 -11.67
C TRP A 615 -6.80 19.18 -12.99
N HIS A 616 -7.61 18.16 -13.27
CA HIS A 616 -7.42 17.30 -14.44
C HIS A 616 -8.38 17.59 -15.59
N TYR A 617 -9.59 18.11 -15.33
CA TYR A 617 -10.60 18.29 -16.38
C TYR A 617 -10.80 19.73 -16.80
N LEU A 618 -10.66 20.72 -15.89
CA LEU A 618 -10.84 22.13 -16.24
C LEU A 618 -9.60 22.75 -16.88
N GLU A 619 -9.80 23.48 -17.99
CA GLU A 619 -8.75 24.34 -18.53
C GLU A 619 -8.43 25.51 -17.57
N PRO A 620 -7.21 26.10 -17.60
CA PRO A 620 -6.82 27.18 -16.70
C PRO A 620 -7.83 28.33 -16.63
N ALA A 621 -8.38 28.75 -17.78
CA ALA A 621 -9.39 29.79 -17.83
C ALA A 621 -10.73 29.39 -17.20
N GLN A 622 -11.17 28.14 -17.40
CA GLN A 622 -12.38 27.60 -16.75
C GLN A 622 -12.19 27.53 -15.24
N ARG A 623 -11.03 27.02 -14.79
CA ARG A 623 -10.68 26.93 -13.38
C ARG A 623 -10.64 28.31 -12.73
N ALA A 624 -10.00 29.31 -13.37
CA ALA A 624 -9.96 30.68 -12.86
C ALA A 624 -11.36 31.30 -12.73
N LYS A 625 -12.27 31.00 -13.66
CA LYS A 625 -13.66 31.49 -13.64
C LYS A 625 -14.47 30.90 -12.48
N ILE A 626 -14.30 29.61 -12.16
CA ILE A 626 -15.08 28.92 -11.13
C ILE A 626 -14.46 29.03 -9.72
N ALA A 627 -13.15 29.30 -9.63
CA ALA A 627 -12.41 29.33 -8.37
C ALA A 627 -13.04 30.21 -7.29
N PRO A 628 -13.46 31.48 -7.56
CA PRO A 628 -14.08 32.30 -6.52
C PRO A 628 -15.28 31.64 -5.86
N LYS A 629 -16.11 30.95 -6.64
CA LYS A 629 -17.30 30.22 -6.14
C LYS A 629 -16.90 29.03 -5.25
N ILE A 630 -15.92 28.25 -5.70
CA ILE A 630 -15.43 27.06 -4.96
C ILE A 630 -14.75 27.49 -3.66
N GLU A 631 -13.89 28.48 -3.72
CA GLU A 631 -13.13 28.99 -2.55
C GLU A 631 -14.06 29.60 -1.52
N SER A 632 -15.05 30.39 -1.92
CA SER A 632 -16.10 30.92 -1.02
C SER A 632 -16.90 29.77 -0.39
N LEU A 633 -17.36 28.81 -1.18
CA LEU A 633 -18.10 27.64 -0.68
C LEU A 633 -17.29 26.87 0.37
N LEU A 634 -16.02 26.59 0.09
CA LEU A 634 -15.15 25.83 1.01
C LEU A 634 -14.88 26.61 2.29
N TRP A 635 -14.71 27.95 2.20
CA TRP A 635 -14.56 28.80 3.36
C TRP A 635 -15.84 28.85 4.22
N ASP A 636 -17.00 28.97 3.58
CA ASP A 636 -18.29 28.95 4.28
C ASP A 636 -18.53 27.61 4.97
N LEU A 637 -18.26 26.49 4.30
CA LEU A 637 -18.34 25.15 4.88
C LEU A 637 -17.36 24.95 6.05
N LEU A 638 -16.13 25.46 5.92
CA LEU A 638 -15.12 25.44 6.97
C LEU A 638 -15.57 26.18 8.22
N THR A 639 -16.06 27.40 8.03
CA THR A 639 -16.45 28.27 9.16
C THR A 639 -17.72 27.78 9.85
N ASN A 640 -18.66 27.17 9.12
CA ASN A 640 -19.92 26.66 9.64
C ASN A 640 -19.85 25.21 10.15
N ALA A 641 -18.78 24.45 9.85
CA ALA A 641 -18.61 23.09 10.37
C ALA A 641 -18.58 23.09 11.89
N GLN A 642 -19.34 22.17 12.50
CA GLN A 642 -19.46 22.06 13.96
C GLN A 642 -18.36 21.19 14.57
N ASP A 643 -17.83 20.26 13.79
CA ASP A 643 -16.79 19.32 14.20
C ASP A 643 -15.40 19.67 13.62
N MET A 644 -14.35 19.37 14.38
CA MET A 644 -12.96 19.68 14.01
C MET A 644 -12.52 18.87 12.77
N SER A 645 -13.00 17.63 12.63
CA SER A 645 -12.72 16.77 11.46
C SER A 645 -13.23 17.41 10.17
N GLY A 646 -14.46 17.90 10.14
CA GLY A 646 -15.04 18.62 9.02
C GLY A 646 -14.25 19.89 8.69
N LYS A 647 -13.88 20.68 9.71
CA LYS A 647 -13.04 21.88 9.53
C LYS A 647 -11.70 21.52 8.88
N ALA A 648 -11.03 20.48 9.36
CA ALA A 648 -9.73 20.05 8.85
C ALA A 648 -9.81 19.61 7.37
N VAL A 649 -10.86 18.88 6.99
CA VAL A 649 -11.05 18.41 5.62
C VAL A 649 -11.33 19.59 4.67
N PHE A 650 -12.22 20.51 5.04
CA PHE A 650 -12.49 21.69 4.22
C PHE A 650 -11.29 22.62 4.11
N PHE A 651 -10.54 22.81 5.20
CA PHE A 651 -9.33 23.63 5.19
C PHE A 651 -8.25 23.05 4.27
N SER A 652 -7.97 21.76 4.35
CA SER A 652 -6.97 21.12 3.50
C SER A 652 -7.36 21.18 2.02
N THR A 653 -8.65 21.01 1.70
CA THR A 653 -9.16 21.14 0.33
C THR A 653 -9.06 22.57 -0.18
N LEU A 654 -9.41 23.55 0.66
CA LEU A 654 -9.26 24.97 0.33
C LEU A 654 -7.80 25.33 0.07
N ALA A 655 -6.87 24.90 0.91
CA ALA A 655 -5.43 25.15 0.73
C ALA A 655 -4.92 24.56 -0.61
N ASN A 656 -5.40 23.38 -0.99
CA ASN A 656 -5.03 22.73 -2.25
C ASN A 656 -5.61 23.45 -3.49
N LEU A 657 -6.88 23.93 -3.42
CA LEU A 657 -7.61 24.45 -4.58
C LEU A 657 -7.53 25.98 -4.74
N SER A 658 -7.07 26.72 -3.74
CA SER A 658 -7.00 28.19 -3.79
C SER A 658 -6.05 28.69 -4.86
N ILE A 659 -6.57 29.54 -5.76
CA ILE A 659 -5.81 30.24 -6.81
C ILE A 659 -6.13 31.71 -6.91
N THR A 660 -7.22 32.21 -6.27
CA THR A 660 -7.51 33.64 -6.26
C THR A 660 -6.63 34.37 -5.28
N ALA A 661 -6.27 35.62 -5.61
CA ALA A 661 -5.45 36.45 -4.71
C ALA A 661 -6.09 36.63 -3.32
N GLU A 662 -7.42 36.76 -3.25
CA GLU A 662 -8.15 36.88 -1.98
C GLU A 662 -7.96 35.64 -1.10
N SER A 663 -8.19 34.44 -1.65
CA SER A 663 -8.08 33.19 -0.91
C SER A 663 -6.63 32.89 -0.49
N VAL A 664 -5.67 33.11 -1.41
CA VAL A 664 -4.24 32.93 -1.12
C VAL A 664 -3.75 33.87 -0.02
N ASN A 665 -4.16 35.14 -0.04
CA ASN A 665 -3.82 36.09 1.02
C ASN A 665 -4.47 35.71 2.35
N ARG A 666 -5.69 35.18 2.35
CA ARG A 666 -6.37 34.66 3.55
C ARG A 666 -5.61 33.45 4.12
N LEU A 667 -5.20 32.51 3.28
CA LEU A 667 -4.39 31.37 3.70
C LEU A 667 -3.03 31.79 4.27
N LYS A 668 -2.40 32.83 3.70
CA LYS A 668 -1.17 33.40 4.23
C LYS A 668 -1.40 34.01 5.61
N ALA A 669 -2.48 34.74 5.80
CA ALA A 669 -2.87 35.30 7.10
C ALA A 669 -3.18 34.23 8.15
N VAL A 670 -3.73 33.09 7.73
CA VAL A 670 -3.90 31.92 8.59
C VAL A 670 -2.54 31.31 8.96
N TRP A 671 -1.64 31.17 7.99
CA TRP A 671 -0.32 30.59 8.22
C TRP A 671 0.55 31.43 9.16
N ASP A 672 0.53 32.77 9.00
CA ASP A 672 1.32 33.64 9.87
C ASP A 672 0.69 33.87 11.24
N GLY A 673 -0.57 33.49 11.44
CA GLY A 673 -1.31 33.56 12.68
C GLY A 673 -2.09 34.85 12.87
N SER A 674 -2.13 35.75 11.90
CA SER A 674 -2.88 37.03 11.97
C SER A 674 -4.39 36.81 11.83
N VAL A 675 -4.82 35.71 11.21
CA VAL A 675 -6.22 35.30 11.10
C VAL A 675 -6.37 33.87 11.61
N PRO A 676 -6.97 33.64 12.78
CA PRO A 676 -7.22 32.27 13.23
C PRO A 676 -8.38 31.62 12.46
N VAL A 677 -8.29 30.32 12.23
CA VAL A 677 -9.45 29.52 11.82
C VAL A 677 -10.20 29.08 13.10
N PRO A 678 -11.42 29.57 13.36
CA PRO A 678 -12.14 29.27 14.59
C PRO A 678 -12.35 27.77 14.80
N GLY A 679 -11.87 27.23 15.93
CA GLY A 679 -11.97 25.81 16.29
C GLY A 679 -11.11 24.87 15.46
N LEU A 680 -10.05 25.38 14.78
CA LEU A 680 -9.07 24.57 14.06
C LEU A 680 -7.64 25.08 14.36
N PRO A 681 -7.01 24.66 15.47
CA PRO A 681 -5.61 24.96 15.73
C PRO A 681 -4.73 24.18 14.71
N LEU A 682 -3.90 24.90 13.96
CA LEU A 682 -2.99 24.25 13.01
C LEU A 682 -1.77 23.66 13.72
N SER A 683 -1.52 22.39 13.50
CA SER A 683 -0.30 21.71 13.95
C SER A 683 0.94 22.20 13.20
N GLU A 684 2.13 21.89 13.72
CA GLU A 684 3.39 22.20 13.05
C GLU A 684 3.45 21.59 11.64
N ALA A 685 3.00 20.33 11.49
CA ALA A 685 2.96 19.65 10.20
C ALA A 685 2.01 20.33 9.20
N GLN A 686 0.83 20.77 9.66
CA GLN A 686 -0.13 21.50 8.82
C GLN A 686 0.40 22.87 8.41
N LYS A 687 1.14 23.58 9.29
CA LYS A 687 1.80 24.85 8.95
C LYS A 687 2.90 24.68 7.92
N ILE A 688 3.68 23.57 7.99
CA ILE A 688 4.69 23.23 6.97
C ILE A 688 4.01 22.96 5.62
N SER A 689 2.96 22.15 5.59
CA SER A 689 2.18 21.91 4.36
C SER A 689 1.64 23.19 3.75
N LEU A 690 1.04 24.05 4.58
CA LEU A 690 0.49 25.33 4.11
C LEU A 690 1.58 26.27 3.60
N ALA A 691 2.73 26.37 4.27
CA ALA A 691 3.88 27.13 3.80
C ALA A 691 4.39 26.64 2.44
N SER A 692 4.41 25.31 2.21
CA SER A 692 4.79 24.71 0.93
C SER A 692 3.82 25.10 -0.18
N GLU A 693 2.52 25.05 0.06
CA GLU A 693 1.49 25.48 -0.88
C GLU A 693 1.55 27.00 -1.18
N LEU A 694 1.79 27.80 -0.16
CA LEU A 694 1.96 29.25 -0.32
C LEU A 694 3.22 29.61 -1.11
N ALA A 695 4.33 28.89 -0.93
CA ALA A 695 5.56 29.12 -1.70
C ALA A 695 5.38 28.91 -3.22
N ILE A 696 4.48 28.00 -3.61
CA ILE A 696 4.15 27.78 -5.02
C ILE A 696 3.28 28.92 -5.58
N ARG A 697 2.35 29.43 -4.77
CA ARG A 697 1.35 30.45 -5.18
C ARG A 697 1.85 31.88 -5.08
N LEU A 698 2.83 32.13 -4.21
CA LEU A 698 3.46 33.43 -3.96
C LEU A 698 4.97 33.36 -4.23
N PRO A 699 5.37 33.18 -5.51
CA PRO A 699 6.79 32.96 -5.85
C PRO A 699 7.72 34.07 -5.37
N GLU A 700 7.29 35.32 -5.37
CA GLU A 700 8.08 36.47 -4.90
C GLU A 700 8.34 36.43 -3.39
N GLU A 701 7.51 35.71 -2.61
CA GLU A 701 7.60 35.60 -1.16
C GLU A 701 8.08 34.21 -0.70
N ALA A 702 8.29 33.27 -1.63
CA ALA A 702 8.54 31.86 -1.34
C ALA A 702 9.69 31.65 -0.35
N ASP A 703 10.85 32.30 -0.58
CA ASP A 703 12.02 32.15 0.27
C ASP A 703 11.79 32.70 1.69
N ALA A 704 11.08 33.83 1.82
CA ALA A 704 10.74 34.41 3.13
C ALA A 704 9.77 33.49 3.90
N ILE A 705 8.75 32.94 3.24
CA ILE A 705 7.78 32.01 3.83
C ILE A 705 8.49 30.75 4.33
N LEU A 706 9.30 30.11 3.47
CA LEU A 706 9.98 28.88 3.83
C LEU A 706 11.04 29.06 4.92
N SER A 707 11.81 30.16 4.88
CA SER A 707 12.79 30.48 5.92
C SER A 707 12.12 30.69 7.27
N ARG A 708 11.04 31.48 7.31
CA ARG A 708 10.26 31.71 8.54
C ARG A 708 9.62 30.41 9.06
N GLN A 709 9.19 29.51 8.17
CA GLN A 709 8.66 28.21 8.59
C GLN A 709 9.76 27.32 9.17
N LEU A 710 10.95 27.29 8.58
CA LEU A 710 12.10 26.56 9.12
C LEU A 710 12.47 27.03 10.54
N GLU A 711 12.51 28.37 10.77
CA GLU A 711 12.80 28.94 12.10
C GLU A 711 11.78 28.51 13.16
N ARG A 712 10.50 28.35 12.78
CA ARG A 712 9.39 27.97 13.67
C ARG A 712 9.30 26.47 13.93
N THR A 713 9.93 25.65 13.06
CA THR A 713 9.82 24.19 13.13
C THR A 713 10.71 23.66 14.24
N GLN A 714 10.10 23.06 15.27
CA GLN A 714 10.78 22.56 16.47
C GLN A 714 11.23 21.12 16.34
N ASN A 715 10.41 20.26 15.70
CA ASN A 715 10.75 18.85 15.53
C ASN A 715 11.90 18.69 14.52
N PRO A 716 13.01 18.05 14.89
CA PRO A 716 14.21 17.97 14.05
C PRO A 716 13.98 17.15 12.76
N ASP A 717 13.16 16.12 12.81
CA ASP A 717 12.89 15.28 11.65
C ASP A 717 11.99 16.01 10.62
N ARG A 718 10.99 16.78 11.08
CA ARG A 718 10.18 17.67 10.23
C ARG A 718 11.01 18.79 9.64
N ARG A 719 11.97 19.32 10.39
CA ARG A 719 12.90 20.35 9.92
C ARG A 719 13.78 19.80 8.80
N LYS A 720 14.41 18.63 8.99
CA LYS A 720 15.21 17.95 7.96
C LYS A 720 14.40 17.70 6.68
N ARG A 721 13.13 17.27 6.83
CA ARG A 721 12.23 17.09 5.67
C ARG A 721 12.00 18.41 4.93
N LEU A 722 11.69 19.52 5.63
CA LEU A 722 11.46 20.81 4.99
C LEU A 722 12.71 21.35 4.29
N GLU A 723 13.88 21.17 4.89
CA GLU A 723 15.18 21.50 4.28
C GLU A 723 15.41 20.72 2.98
N PHE A 724 15.10 19.41 2.98
CA PHE A 724 15.23 18.55 1.79
C PHE A 724 14.31 18.99 0.65
N ILE A 725 13.03 19.28 0.91
CA ILE A 725 12.05 19.62 -0.13
C ILE A 725 12.11 21.09 -0.57
N ARG A 726 12.78 21.97 0.19
CA ARG A 726 12.86 23.40 -0.08
C ARG A 726 13.33 23.75 -1.50
N PRO A 727 14.34 23.10 -2.10
CA PRO A 727 14.75 23.38 -3.48
C PRO A 727 13.65 23.08 -4.50
N ALA A 728 12.82 22.05 -4.30
CA ALA A 728 11.68 21.74 -5.15
C ALA A 728 10.59 22.83 -5.12
N LEU A 729 10.51 23.55 -4.00
CA LEU A 729 9.56 24.67 -3.80
C LEU A 729 10.07 26.01 -4.35
N SER A 730 11.36 26.13 -4.68
CA SER A 730 11.99 27.36 -5.13
C SER A 730 11.24 27.99 -6.33
N PRO A 731 11.11 29.33 -6.37
CA PRO A 731 10.64 30.03 -7.56
C PRO A 731 11.62 29.98 -8.72
N ASP A 732 12.94 29.84 -8.45
CA ASP A 732 13.99 29.76 -9.46
C ASP A 732 13.99 28.40 -10.18
N PRO A 733 13.75 28.35 -11.50
CA PRO A 733 13.83 27.13 -12.27
C PRO A 733 15.19 26.41 -12.18
N ALA A 734 16.30 27.15 -12.09
CA ALA A 734 17.64 26.56 -12.04
C ALA A 734 17.84 25.76 -10.73
N VAL A 735 17.31 26.25 -9.62
CA VAL A 735 17.34 25.54 -8.31
C VAL A 735 16.51 24.25 -8.38
N ARG A 736 15.32 24.32 -9.00
CA ARG A 736 14.47 23.13 -9.19
C ARG A 736 15.12 22.10 -10.11
N ASP A 737 15.79 22.55 -11.18
CA ASP A 737 16.52 21.67 -12.10
C ASP A 737 17.67 20.96 -11.38
N ALA A 738 18.47 21.70 -10.60
CA ALA A 738 19.54 21.14 -9.80
C ALA A 738 19.03 20.11 -8.79
N PHE A 739 17.88 20.36 -8.15
CA PHE A 739 17.23 19.38 -7.27
C PHE A 739 16.84 18.12 -8.02
N PHE A 740 16.15 18.25 -9.18
CA PHE A 740 15.79 17.09 -9.99
C PHE A 740 17.02 16.29 -10.43
N GLU A 741 18.06 16.97 -10.93
CA GLU A 741 19.31 16.31 -11.32
C GLU A 741 19.98 15.56 -10.15
N SER A 742 19.91 16.11 -8.92
CA SER A 742 20.44 15.46 -7.74
C SER A 742 19.75 14.13 -7.44
N LEU A 743 18.45 14.00 -7.77
CA LEU A 743 17.68 12.79 -7.55
C LEU A 743 18.07 11.62 -8.48
N LYS A 744 18.89 11.86 -9.51
CA LYS A 744 19.45 10.79 -10.35
C LYS A 744 20.48 9.94 -9.57
N ASN A 745 21.08 10.49 -8.51
CA ASN A 745 21.96 9.75 -7.63
C ASN A 745 21.13 9.00 -6.57
N PRO A 746 21.20 7.65 -6.47
CA PRO A 746 20.47 6.87 -5.48
C PRO A 746 20.68 7.33 -4.02
N ALA A 747 21.90 7.78 -3.69
CA ALA A 747 22.23 8.26 -2.34
C ALA A 747 21.35 9.44 -1.89
N ASN A 748 20.89 10.28 -2.84
CA ASN A 748 20.01 11.41 -2.54
C ASN A 748 18.53 11.01 -2.45
N ARG A 749 18.21 9.74 -2.66
CA ARG A 749 16.85 9.18 -2.55
C ARG A 749 16.66 8.32 -1.30
N ALA A 750 17.59 8.34 -0.35
CA ALA A 750 17.56 7.47 0.83
C ALA A 750 16.26 7.61 1.65
N THR A 751 15.67 8.80 1.74
CA THR A 751 14.36 9.01 2.38
C THR A 751 13.29 9.20 1.30
N GLU A 752 12.82 8.09 0.76
CA GLU A 752 11.92 8.02 -0.40
C GLU A 752 10.63 8.85 -0.26
N PRO A 753 9.93 8.90 0.92
CA PRO A 753 8.76 9.75 1.06
C PRO A 753 9.04 11.23 0.82
N TRP A 754 10.22 11.72 1.19
CA TRP A 754 10.61 13.10 0.93
C TRP A 754 10.87 13.36 -0.57
N VAL A 755 11.41 12.35 -1.26
CA VAL A 755 11.62 12.40 -2.72
C VAL A 755 10.28 12.47 -3.45
N VAL A 756 9.30 11.67 -3.02
CA VAL A 756 7.94 11.69 -3.56
C VAL A 756 7.29 13.07 -3.36
N ASP A 757 7.41 13.66 -2.17
CA ASP A 757 6.94 15.00 -1.89
C ASP A 757 7.61 16.04 -2.81
N GLY A 758 8.94 16.00 -2.92
CA GLY A 758 9.71 16.89 -3.78
C GLY A 758 9.33 16.77 -5.26
N ALA A 759 9.16 15.54 -5.75
CA ALA A 759 8.70 15.27 -7.12
C ALA A 759 7.28 15.84 -7.35
N GLY A 760 6.38 15.70 -6.37
CA GLY A 760 5.04 16.29 -6.41
C GLY A 760 5.06 17.82 -6.50
N TYR A 761 5.91 18.47 -5.71
CA TYR A 761 6.06 19.94 -5.76
C TYR A 761 6.70 20.44 -7.07
N LEU A 762 7.67 19.71 -7.62
CA LEU A 762 8.22 20.01 -8.95
C LEU A 762 7.14 19.98 -10.02
N ASN A 763 6.26 18.95 -9.97
CA ASN A 763 5.21 18.70 -10.95
C ASN A 763 3.83 19.19 -10.49
N HIS A 764 3.77 20.16 -9.56
CA HIS A 764 2.51 20.72 -9.09
C HIS A 764 1.68 21.28 -10.28
N PRO A 765 0.34 21.11 -10.30
CA PRO A 765 -0.51 21.54 -11.42
C PRO A 765 -0.33 22.99 -11.85
N LEU A 766 0.00 23.91 -10.94
CA LEU A 766 0.31 25.31 -11.24
C LEU A 766 1.68 25.50 -11.93
N ARG A 767 2.52 24.48 -11.98
CA ARG A 767 3.86 24.47 -12.61
C ARG A 767 3.95 23.48 -13.77
N ALA A 768 2.84 22.84 -14.15
CA ALA A 768 2.80 21.70 -15.07
C ALA A 768 3.49 21.97 -16.42
N GLU A 769 3.33 23.16 -17.00
CA GLU A 769 3.97 23.54 -18.28
C GLU A 769 5.50 23.56 -18.13
N ALA A 770 6.03 24.23 -17.12
CA ALA A 770 7.46 24.31 -16.84
C ALA A 770 8.08 22.95 -16.41
N ALA A 771 7.24 22.04 -15.93
CA ALA A 771 7.65 20.72 -15.42
C ALA A 771 7.62 19.62 -16.50
N LEU A 772 7.12 19.86 -17.72
CA LEU A 772 7.11 18.87 -18.82
C LEU A 772 8.49 18.22 -19.03
N LYS A 773 9.55 19.01 -18.89
CA LYS A 773 10.95 18.56 -19.05
C LYS A 773 11.37 17.44 -18.10
N TYR A 774 10.68 17.26 -16.95
CA TYR A 774 11.00 16.22 -15.98
C TYR A 774 10.35 14.88 -16.31
N ILE A 775 9.30 14.82 -17.17
CA ILE A 775 8.56 13.59 -17.45
C ILE A 775 9.48 12.51 -18.04
N ARG A 776 10.12 12.81 -19.17
CA ARG A 776 10.94 11.81 -19.88
C ARG A 776 12.14 11.32 -19.05
N PRO A 777 12.96 12.20 -18.44
CA PRO A 777 14.05 11.75 -17.59
C PRO A 777 13.59 10.92 -16.38
N SER A 778 12.41 11.21 -15.82
CA SER A 778 11.82 10.39 -14.73
C SER A 778 11.44 9.00 -15.23
N LEU A 779 10.89 8.85 -16.43
CA LEU A 779 10.57 7.55 -17.04
C LEU A 779 11.84 6.72 -17.28
N GLU A 780 12.93 7.37 -17.71
CA GLU A 780 14.24 6.74 -17.96
C GLU A 780 14.91 6.23 -16.67
N LEU A 781 14.59 6.79 -15.52
CA LEU A 781 15.11 6.37 -14.20
C LEU A 781 14.40 5.13 -13.63
N LEU A 782 13.25 4.70 -14.17
CA LEU A 782 12.39 3.73 -13.49
C LEU A 782 13.02 2.34 -13.33
N GLU A 783 13.85 1.88 -14.27
CA GLU A 783 14.53 0.59 -14.15
C GLU A 783 15.58 0.60 -13.03
N GLU A 784 16.27 1.73 -12.87
CA GLU A 784 17.22 1.90 -11.77
C GLU A 784 16.49 2.01 -10.42
N ILE A 785 15.43 2.82 -10.36
CA ILE A 785 14.59 2.95 -9.18
C ILE A 785 13.99 1.60 -8.74
N GLN A 786 13.58 0.74 -9.69
CA GLN A 786 13.06 -0.59 -9.35
C GLN A 786 14.10 -1.47 -8.64
N ARG A 787 15.37 -1.29 -8.95
CA ARG A 787 16.46 -2.07 -8.33
C ARG A 787 16.92 -1.52 -6.99
N THR A 788 16.91 -0.19 -6.84
CA THR A 788 17.50 0.50 -5.68
C THR A 788 16.45 0.96 -4.67
N GLY A 789 15.25 1.31 -5.12
CA GLY A 789 14.18 1.82 -4.30
C GLY A 789 13.29 0.71 -3.69
N ASP A 790 12.50 1.05 -2.69
CA ASP A 790 11.57 0.14 -2.05
C ASP A 790 10.36 -0.20 -2.94
N ILE A 791 9.60 -1.22 -2.54
CA ILE A 791 8.53 -1.84 -3.37
C ILE A 791 7.46 -0.85 -3.84
N PHE A 792 7.15 0.19 -3.08
CA PHE A 792 6.15 1.21 -3.42
C PHE A 792 6.76 2.46 -4.07
N PHE A 793 8.06 2.69 -3.89
CA PHE A 793 8.69 3.95 -4.29
C PHE A 793 8.53 4.25 -5.77
N LEU A 794 8.80 3.29 -6.65
CA LEU A 794 8.66 3.49 -8.09
C LEU A 794 7.26 4.01 -8.47
N ARG A 795 6.21 3.36 -7.94
CA ARG A 795 4.82 3.73 -8.24
C ARG A 795 4.46 5.10 -7.68
N GLN A 796 4.90 5.40 -6.46
CA GLN A 796 4.69 6.69 -5.83
C GLN A 796 5.42 7.80 -6.56
N PHE A 797 6.68 7.58 -6.93
CA PHE A 797 7.49 8.53 -7.68
C PHE A 797 6.89 8.89 -9.03
N ILE A 798 6.58 7.89 -9.87
CA ILE A 798 5.99 8.18 -11.20
C ILE A 798 4.58 8.78 -11.10
N THR A 799 3.82 8.43 -10.06
CA THR A 799 2.53 9.09 -9.79
C THR A 799 2.73 10.55 -9.43
N ALA A 800 3.68 10.88 -8.55
CA ALA A 800 4.01 12.25 -8.17
C ALA A 800 4.47 13.09 -9.38
N VAL A 801 5.24 12.48 -10.30
CA VAL A 801 5.66 13.13 -11.54
C VAL A 801 4.49 13.39 -12.48
N LEU A 802 3.57 12.44 -12.65
CA LEU A 802 2.52 12.55 -13.68
C LEU A 802 1.23 13.22 -13.22
N SER A 803 0.93 13.17 -11.91
CA SER A 803 -0.37 13.62 -11.37
C SER A 803 -0.66 15.11 -11.52
N GLY A 804 0.35 15.96 -11.71
CA GLY A 804 0.15 17.38 -11.96
C GLY A 804 -0.15 17.72 -13.43
N HIS A 805 0.03 16.77 -14.35
CA HIS A 805 -0.07 16.99 -15.78
C HIS A 805 -1.44 16.57 -16.35
N ARG A 806 -1.91 17.30 -17.36
CA ARG A 806 -3.17 17.07 -18.05
C ARG A 806 -3.10 17.39 -19.56
N SER A 807 -1.97 17.93 -20.06
CA SER A 807 -1.82 18.36 -21.43
C SER A 807 -1.65 17.19 -22.41
N ARG A 808 -2.01 17.43 -23.68
CA ARG A 808 -1.77 16.47 -24.77
C ARG A 808 -0.28 16.19 -24.94
N GLU A 809 0.57 17.19 -24.75
CA GLU A 809 2.02 17.05 -24.84
C GLU A 809 2.55 16.08 -23.79
N ALA A 810 2.16 16.23 -22.52
CA ALA A 810 2.54 15.31 -21.46
C ALA A 810 2.08 13.86 -21.75
N ALA A 811 0.86 13.69 -22.25
CA ALA A 811 0.35 12.38 -22.64
C ALA A 811 1.15 11.77 -23.80
N GLU A 812 1.53 12.57 -24.80
CA GLU A 812 2.31 12.09 -25.93
C GLU A 812 3.73 11.72 -25.51
N MET A 813 4.37 12.46 -24.61
CA MET A 813 5.68 12.09 -24.06
C MET A 813 5.67 10.71 -23.42
N VAL A 814 4.62 10.36 -22.65
CA VAL A 814 4.45 9.01 -22.07
C VAL A 814 4.24 7.96 -23.17
N ARG A 815 3.37 8.24 -24.16
CA ARG A 815 3.10 7.31 -25.27
C ARG A 815 4.35 7.07 -26.10
N GLU A 816 5.09 8.13 -26.41
CA GLU A 816 6.32 8.07 -27.19
C GLU A 816 7.40 7.26 -26.47
N PHE A 817 7.59 7.49 -25.17
CA PHE A 817 8.51 6.69 -24.38
C PHE A 817 8.18 5.21 -24.49
N LEU A 818 6.92 4.81 -24.23
CA LEU A 818 6.48 3.44 -24.27
C LEU A 818 6.54 2.79 -25.68
N ARG A 819 6.43 3.58 -26.76
CA ARG A 819 6.61 3.10 -28.15
C ARG A 819 8.07 2.90 -28.49
N ASN A 820 8.94 3.83 -28.07
CA ASN A 820 10.36 3.82 -28.46
C ASN A 820 11.20 2.84 -27.62
N TYR A 821 10.65 2.34 -26.51
CA TYR A 821 11.29 1.33 -25.66
C TYR A 821 10.48 0.01 -25.63
N PRO A 822 10.42 -0.77 -26.73
CA PRO A 822 9.62 -2.00 -26.76
C PRO A 822 10.12 -3.08 -25.79
N GLY A 823 11.42 -3.03 -25.43
CA GLY A 823 12.04 -3.90 -24.41
C GLY A 823 11.85 -3.44 -22.96
N PHE A 824 11.13 -2.32 -22.72
CA PHE A 824 10.88 -1.86 -21.36
C PHE A 824 10.09 -2.91 -20.56
N PRO A 825 10.55 -3.29 -19.34
CA PRO A 825 9.96 -4.37 -18.58
C PRO A 825 8.44 -4.22 -18.42
N TYR A 826 7.68 -5.28 -18.74
CA TYR A 826 6.22 -5.20 -18.84
C TYR A 826 5.55 -4.75 -17.54
N ARG A 827 6.08 -5.16 -16.36
CA ARG A 827 5.54 -4.74 -15.06
C ARG A 827 5.76 -3.24 -14.81
N LEU A 828 6.91 -2.70 -15.21
CA LEU A 828 7.18 -1.26 -15.13
C LEU A 828 6.28 -0.49 -16.10
N ARG A 829 6.10 -1.03 -17.32
CA ARG A 829 5.14 -0.50 -18.30
C ARG A 829 3.73 -0.41 -17.72
N ASN A 830 3.27 -1.46 -17.04
CA ASN A 830 1.96 -1.46 -16.38
C ASN A 830 1.87 -0.38 -15.31
N LYS A 831 2.88 -0.22 -14.45
CA LYS A 831 2.92 0.83 -13.42
C LYS A 831 2.87 2.24 -14.03
N VAL A 832 3.55 2.48 -15.16
CA VAL A 832 3.47 3.75 -15.89
C VAL A 832 2.06 3.98 -16.43
N LEU A 833 1.45 2.98 -17.08
CA LEU A 833 0.08 3.09 -17.63
C LEU A 833 -0.97 3.34 -16.55
N MET A 834 -0.81 2.73 -15.38
CA MET A 834 -1.65 2.98 -14.21
C MET A 834 -1.47 4.40 -13.67
N ALA A 835 -0.22 4.89 -13.55
CA ALA A 835 0.06 6.26 -13.08
C ALA A 835 -0.47 7.32 -14.04
N ALA A 836 -0.48 7.03 -15.33
CA ALA A 836 -0.91 7.92 -16.40
C ALA A 836 -2.41 7.78 -16.75
N ASP A 837 -3.21 6.97 -16.04
CA ASP A 837 -4.59 6.63 -16.45
C ASP A 837 -5.44 7.87 -16.77
N LEU A 838 -5.55 8.84 -15.86
CA LEU A 838 -6.33 10.06 -16.06
C LEU A 838 -5.76 10.93 -17.18
N LEU A 839 -4.43 11.07 -17.26
CA LEU A 839 -3.74 11.84 -18.29
C LEU A 839 -4.02 11.28 -19.69
N LEU A 840 -3.97 9.94 -19.85
CA LEU A 840 -4.15 9.28 -21.15
C LEU A 840 -5.62 9.22 -21.59
N LYS A 841 -6.57 9.11 -20.65
CA LYS A 841 -8.01 9.01 -20.95
C LYS A 841 -8.64 10.35 -21.31
N LYS A 842 -8.25 11.43 -20.65
CA LYS A 842 -8.74 12.75 -20.99
C LYS A 842 -8.55 13.06 -22.48
N GLN A 843 -7.40 12.70 -23.05
CA GLN A 843 -7.09 12.97 -24.45
C GLN A 843 -8.00 12.20 -25.44
N ARG A 844 -8.50 11.00 -25.04
CA ARG A 844 -9.46 10.24 -25.86
C ARG A 844 -10.85 10.85 -25.84
N SER A 845 -11.30 11.37 -24.71
CA SER A 845 -12.61 12.05 -24.64
C SER A 845 -12.64 13.34 -25.46
N ASP A 846 -11.53 14.08 -25.51
CA ASP A 846 -11.42 15.30 -26.31
C ASP A 846 -11.40 15.00 -27.84
N GLU A 847 -10.96 13.79 -28.26
CA GLU A 847 -10.98 13.34 -29.67
C GLU A 847 -12.38 12.87 -30.12
N VAL A 848 -13.18 12.33 -29.21
CA VAL A 848 -14.58 11.89 -29.48
C VAL A 848 -15.56 13.06 -29.52
N THR A 849 -15.24 14.17 -28.85
CA THR A 849 -16.08 15.38 -28.78
C THR A 849 -15.78 16.38 -29.90
N ARG A 850 -14.76 16.19 -30.72
CA ARG A 850 -14.44 16.92 -31.95
C ARG A 850 -14.89 16.15 -33.18
#